data_ca5ce89d226d3bd19075210bf1588707
#
_entry.id   ca5ce89d226d3bd19075210bf1588707
#
_cell.length_a   1.000
_cell.length_b   1.000
_cell.length_c   1.000
_cell.angle_alpha   90.00
_cell.angle_beta   90.00
_cell.angle_gamma   90.00
#
_symmetry.space_group_name_H-M   'P 1'
#
loop_
_entity.id
_entity.type
_entity.pdbx_description
1 polymer ?
#
loop_
_entity_poly.entity_id
_entity_poly.type
_entity_poly.pdbx_seq_one_letter_code
_entity_poly.pdbx_strand_id
1 'polypeptide(L)'
;MKEMPKAYDHQGVEEKLYEKWEKNGYFHAEPNPDKEPYTIVIPPPNITGQLHIGHAIDETLQDALIRYKRMSGYEALWLPGTDHASIATEVKIIEQMAKEGIDKRDIGREAFLKRAWDWKNEYGGRIVKQLRKLGASCDWDRERFTMDEGCSKAVTKVFVELYKKGLIYRGDRIINWCPHCKTALSDAEVEYEEQQSHLWHVRYDAPDKSYSITVATTRPETILGDTAIAVHPDDERYTGIVGKTVVIPVVGREIPIVADEYVEKEFGTGAVKITPAHDPNDFEVGVRCNLPVMRVFTDDGHINELGGRYEGLTTMECRKKLVEDIEAAGNLVKIEPYGHNVGTCYRCHSTVEPLVSKQWFVSMKPLAKPAIDVVRSGEIRFVPERFDKTYYNWMENIRDWCISRQLWWGHRIPAYYCDDCGETIVAETAPERCPKCGGKLHQDEDVLDTWFSSGMWPFSTLGWPEKTKELDYFYPTSTLVTGYDIIFFWVARMIVFGMEVMHQKPFSTVYIHGLVRDEQGRKMSKSLGNGVDPLEIIKQYGADSLRFSLVTGNGAGGDMRFGTKKVEAARNFCNKLYNAARFVLMNIGDAEVGDIDISRLDIADKWILNRLNTMIREITANMDSFDLNLAAQKIYDFVWTEFCDWYIELAKPRMNGTDEEQKANVRAILNRVLMDSLKLLHPFMPFITEELYLNLPNAEETIMRSAWPKAKAEWDYPEEAETMEEVMDLIRATRNIRAEMNVPPSRKLKMTLVTHGARAKALEASIPYIMKLAGAEHVAIQQDKHGIPENTVSAVAQAAEAFIPLSDLIDVDKERERLNKEAEKVKSDIARSSGKLNNQGFVAKAPEKVIAEERKKLAAAEDMLKKLEARLEQLNNM
;
A
#
# COMPACT_ATOMS: atom_id res chain seq x y z
N MET A 1 13.56 -23.24 -34.12
CA MET A 1 13.09 -22.32 -33.05
C MET A 1 12.40 -21.10 -33.68
N LYS A 2 11.29 -20.59 -33.12
CA LYS A 2 10.67 -19.37 -33.62
C LYS A 2 11.60 -18.16 -33.34
N GLU A 3 11.91 -17.38 -34.36
CA GLU A 3 12.74 -16.19 -34.17
C GLU A 3 11.99 -15.17 -33.30
N MET A 4 12.55 -14.83 -32.15
CA MET A 4 11.95 -13.83 -31.23
C MET A 4 12.02 -12.44 -31.87
N PRO A 5 10.94 -11.62 -31.75
CA PRO A 5 10.94 -10.23 -32.16
C PRO A 5 12.11 -9.43 -31.56
N LYS A 6 12.52 -8.34 -32.23
CA LYS A 6 13.64 -7.50 -31.72
C LYS A 6 13.31 -6.73 -30.45
N ALA A 7 12.05 -6.50 -30.17
CA ALA A 7 11.57 -5.78 -28.99
C ALA A 7 10.39 -6.55 -28.36
N TYR A 8 10.27 -6.42 -27.04
CA TYR A 8 9.13 -6.97 -26.30
C TYR A 8 7.88 -6.13 -26.54
N ASP A 9 6.81 -6.76 -27.01
CA ASP A 9 5.49 -6.17 -27.20
C ASP A 9 4.54 -6.67 -26.11
N HIS A 10 4.43 -5.91 -25.02
CA HIS A 10 3.58 -6.27 -23.88
C HIS A 10 2.08 -6.35 -24.29
N GLN A 11 1.60 -5.47 -25.18
CA GLN A 11 0.17 -5.41 -25.54
C GLN A 11 -0.30 -6.70 -26.26
N GLY A 12 0.53 -7.19 -27.20
CA GLY A 12 0.21 -8.43 -27.92
C GLY A 12 0.39 -9.69 -27.09
N VAL A 13 1.25 -9.65 -26.08
CA VAL A 13 1.58 -10.81 -25.23
C VAL A 13 0.60 -10.96 -24.07
N GLU A 14 0.32 -9.88 -23.31
CA GLU A 14 -0.43 -9.93 -22.06
C GLU A 14 -1.84 -10.48 -22.23
N GLU A 15 -2.59 -9.98 -23.21
CA GLU A 15 -3.98 -10.42 -23.45
C GLU A 15 -4.05 -11.88 -23.86
N LYS A 16 -3.19 -12.29 -24.79
CA LYS A 16 -3.12 -13.67 -25.28
C LYS A 16 -2.74 -14.67 -24.19
N LEU A 17 -1.76 -14.33 -23.34
CA LEU A 17 -1.34 -15.20 -22.25
C LEU A 17 -2.43 -15.32 -21.20
N TYR A 18 -3.10 -14.21 -20.84
CA TYR A 18 -4.15 -14.23 -19.84
C TYR A 18 -5.34 -15.10 -20.28
N GLU A 19 -5.79 -14.95 -21.53
CA GLU A 19 -6.82 -15.80 -22.12
C GLU A 19 -6.42 -17.29 -22.13
N LYS A 20 -5.15 -17.60 -22.43
CA LYS A 20 -4.63 -18.97 -22.37
C LYS A 20 -4.71 -19.51 -20.94
N TRP A 21 -4.29 -18.74 -19.95
CA TRP A 21 -4.27 -19.17 -18.54
C TRP A 21 -5.69 -19.45 -18.03
N GLU A 22 -6.62 -18.56 -18.30
CA GLU A 22 -8.03 -18.69 -17.89
C GLU A 22 -8.70 -19.89 -18.58
N LYS A 23 -8.55 -20.00 -19.90
CA LYS A 23 -9.11 -21.11 -20.67
C LYS A 23 -8.62 -22.49 -20.23
N ASN A 24 -7.36 -22.60 -19.81
CA ASN A 24 -6.77 -23.85 -19.35
C ASN A 24 -7.01 -24.11 -17.85
N GLY A 25 -7.71 -23.24 -17.15
CA GLY A 25 -8.02 -23.39 -15.72
C GLY A 25 -6.78 -23.38 -14.83
N TYR A 26 -5.74 -22.61 -15.19
CA TYR A 26 -4.50 -22.59 -14.39
C TYR A 26 -4.67 -21.88 -13.05
N PHE A 27 -5.72 -21.10 -12.87
CA PHE A 27 -6.04 -20.39 -11.64
C PHE A 27 -6.96 -21.19 -10.71
N HIS A 28 -7.63 -22.20 -11.23
CA HIS A 28 -8.61 -22.98 -10.51
C HIS A 28 -7.97 -23.90 -9.48
N ALA A 29 -8.52 -23.93 -8.27
CA ALA A 29 -8.08 -24.76 -7.16
C ALA A 29 -9.22 -25.67 -6.70
N GLU A 30 -8.91 -26.94 -6.46
CA GLU A 30 -9.86 -27.95 -5.97
C GLU A 30 -9.36 -28.54 -4.65
N PRO A 31 -10.26 -28.90 -3.72
CA PRO A 31 -9.89 -29.64 -2.53
C PRO A 31 -9.07 -30.90 -2.86
N ASN A 32 -7.81 -30.93 -2.45
CA ASN A 32 -6.88 -32.00 -2.74
C ASN A 32 -6.21 -32.48 -1.45
N PRO A 33 -6.53 -33.66 -0.93
CA PRO A 33 -6.00 -34.18 0.33
C PRO A 33 -4.48 -34.43 0.31
N ASP A 34 -3.87 -34.52 -0.88
CA ASP A 34 -2.43 -34.76 -1.05
C ASP A 34 -1.61 -33.47 -1.02
N LYS A 35 -2.26 -32.30 -0.93
CA LYS A 35 -1.62 -31.01 -0.89
C LYS A 35 -2.09 -30.18 0.31
N GLU A 36 -1.23 -29.33 0.80
CA GLU A 36 -1.62 -28.30 1.79
C GLU A 36 -2.36 -27.15 1.09
N PRO A 37 -3.49 -26.67 1.66
CA PRO A 37 -4.17 -25.49 1.12
C PRO A 37 -3.40 -24.21 1.42
N TYR A 38 -3.41 -23.30 0.47
CA TYR A 38 -3.01 -21.90 0.70
C TYR A 38 -4.09 -20.98 0.14
N THR A 39 -4.81 -20.31 1.02
CA THR A 39 -6.01 -19.56 0.66
C THR A 39 -5.85 -18.09 0.98
N ILE A 40 -6.14 -17.23 0.00
CA ILE A 40 -6.36 -15.79 0.18
C ILE A 40 -7.77 -15.46 -0.32
N VAL A 41 -8.54 -14.75 0.50
CA VAL A 41 -9.77 -14.09 0.05
C VAL A 41 -9.44 -12.64 -0.26
N ILE A 42 -9.81 -12.18 -1.44
CA ILE A 42 -9.56 -10.81 -1.87
C ILE A 42 -10.24 -9.81 -0.92
N PRO A 43 -9.64 -8.67 -0.56
CA PRO A 43 -10.40 -7.55 -0.05
C PRO A 43 -11.39 -7.10 -1.13
N PRO A 44 -12.69 -7.38 -0.99
CA PRO A 44 -13.61 -7.21 -2.11
C PRO A 44 -13.75 -5.72 -2.46
N PRO A 45 -13.34 -5.29 -3.66
CA PRO A 45 -13.45 -3.90 -4.03
C PRO A 45 -14.89 -3.41 -4.05
N ASN A 46 -15.09 -2.19 -3.55
CA ASN A 46 -16.39 -1.53 -3.55
C ASN A 46 -16.84 -1.19 -4.98
N ILE A 47 -18.07 -1.52 -5.35
CA ILE A 47 -18.66 -1.22 -6.67
C ILE A 47 -18.96 0.28 -6.87
N THR A 48 -18.22 1.16 -6.25
CA THR A 48 -18.40 2.63 -6.33
C THR A 48 -17.74 3.27 -7.54
N GLY A 49 -17.01 2.49 -8.34
CA GLY A 49 -16.32 2.94 -9.55
C GLY A 49 -15.14 2.03 -9.89
N GLN A 50 -14.24 2.55 -10.72
CA GLN A 50 -13.04 1.81 -11.16
C GLN A 50 -11.97 1.70 -10.06
N LEU A 51 -11.10 0.69 -10.19
CA LEU A 51 -9.92 0.52 -9.35
C LEU A 51 -8.91 1.68 -9.57
N HIS A 52 -8.10 1.93 -8.56
CA HIS A 52 -6.99 2.87 -8.60
C HIS A 52 -5.69 2.17 -8.17
N ILE A 53 -4.56 2.87 -8.22
CA ILE A 53 -3.23 2.31 -7.89
C ILE A 53 -3.17 1.68 -6.48
N GLY A 54 -3.96 2.19 -5.51
CA GLY A 54 -4.04 1.57 -4.18
C GLY A 54 -4.60 0.14 -4.18
N HIS A 55 -5.55 -0.17 -5.08
CA HIS A 55 -5.99 -1.55 -5.30
C HIS A 55 -4.92 -2.35 -6.06
N ALA A 56 -4.24 -1.74 -7.01
CA ALA A 56 -3.23 -2.45 -7.80
C ALA A 56 -2.06 -2.97 -6.95
N ILE A 57 -1.63 -2.24 -5.90
CA ILE A 57 -0.60 -2.75 -4.99
C ILE A 57 -1.13 -3.91 -4.15
N ASP A 58 -2.32 -3.77 -3.57
CA ASP A 58 -2.95 -4.81 -2.75
C ASP A 58 -3.07 -6.12 -3.53
N GLU A 59 -3.64 -6.06 -4.73
CA GLU A 59 -3.83 -7.21 -5.60
C GLU A 59 -2.50 -7.81 -6.11
N THR A 60 -1.50 -6.98 -6.37
CA THR A 60 -0.18 -7.45 -6.81
C THR A 60 0.52 -8.24 -5.72
N LEU A 61 0.42 -7.81 -4.46
CA LEU A 61 1.02 -8.51 -3.33
C LEU A 61 0.36 -9.86 -3.08
N GLN A 62 -0.97 -9.93 -3.18
CA GLN A 62 -1.73 -11.17 -3.07
C GLN A 62 -1.37 -12.15 -4.18
N ASP A 63 -1.36 -11.70 -5.44
CA ASP A 63 -1.02 -12.51 -6.59
C ASP A 63 0.41 -13.06 -6.51
N ALA A 64 1.36 -12.26 -6.02
CA ALA A 64 2.74 -12.71 -5.83
C ALA A 64 2.82 -13.88 -4.83
N LEU A 65 2.09 -13.80 -3.72
CA LEU A 65 2.03 -14.89 -2.73
C LEU A 65 1.34 -16.14 -3.29
N ILE A 66 0.23 -15.97 -3.98
CA ILE A 66 -0.53 -17.08 -4.59
C ILE A 66 0.32 -17.80 -5.64
N ARG A 67 0.98 -17.08 -6.54
CA ARG A 67 1.87 -17.67 -7.56
C ARG A 67 3.04 -18.40 -6.93
N TYR A 68 3.68 -17.79 -5.95
CA TYR A 68 4.76 -18.44 -5.20
C TYR A 68 4.30 -19.75 -4.53
N LYS A 69 3.19 -19.74 -3.82
CA LYS A 69 2.69 -20.93 -3.12
C LYS A 69 2.19 -22.00 -4.11
N ARG A 70 1.59 -21.61 -5.22
CA ARG A 70 1.21 -22.56 -6.31
C ARG A 70 2.45 -23.27 -6.85
N MET A 71 3.52 -22.54 -7.17
CA MET A 71 4.79 -23.12 -7.63
C MET A 71 5.49 -23.92 -6.53
N SER A 72 5.25 -23.63 -5.27
CA SER A 72 5.79 -24.38 -4.12
C SER A 72 5.03 -25.66 -3.80
N GLY A 73 3.99 -25.99 -4.57
CA GLY A 73 3.26 -27.25 -4.47
C GLY A 73 1.99 -27.23 -3.62
N TYR A 74 1.60 -26.04 -3.10
CA TYR A 74 0.32 -25.88 -2.40
C TYR A 74 -0.88 -25.94 -3.34
N GLU A 75 -2.04 -26.33 -2.83
CA GLU A 75 -3.30 -26.07 -3.51
C GLU A 75 -3.70 -24.60 -3.19
N ALA A 76 -3.34 -23.68 -4.09
CA ALA A 76 -3.42 -22.26 -3.85
C ALA A 76 -4.71 -21.67 -4.42
N LEU A 77 -5.63 -21.27 -3.54
CA LEU A 77 -6.89 -20.61 -3.88
C LEU A 77 -6.77 -19.11 -3.64
N TRP A 78 -6.95 -18.31 -4.68
CA TRP A 78 -7.23 -16.88 -4.54
C TRP A 78 -8.67 -16.60 -4.95
N LEU A 79 -9.51 -16.36 -3.93
CA LEU A 79 -10.95 -16.21 -4.12
C LEU A 79 -11.31 -14.76 -4.40
N PRO A 80 -11.83 -14.44 -5.62
CA PRO A 80 -12.20 -13.08 -6.00
C PRO A 80 -13.62 -12.72 -5.56
N GLY A 81 -13.90 -11.42 -5.51
CA GLY A 81 -15.25 -10.90 -5.31
C GLY A 81 -15.31 -9.40 -5.23
N THR A 82 -16.53 -8.88 -5.06
CA THR A 82 -16.82 -7.44 -4.93
C THR A 82 -17.75 -7.17 -3.77
N ASP A 83 -17.67 -5.96 -3.19
CA ASP A 83 -18.52 -5.52 -2.09
C ASP A 83 -19.59 -4.54 -2.58
N HIS A 84 -20.81 -4.72 -2.08
CA HIS A 84 -21.95 -3.87 -2.39
C HIS A 84 -21.82 -2.45 -1.79
N ALA A 85 -21.02 -2.28 -0.73
CA ALA A 85 -20.63 -0.99 -0.15
C ALA A 85 -21.81 -0.03 0.12
N SER A 86 -22.82 -0.50 0.86
CA SER A 86 -24.10 0.15 1.14
C SER A 86 -24.16 1.67 0.92
N ILE A 87 -23.63 2.45 1.87
CA ILE A 87 -23.67 3.93 1.85
C ILE A 87 -22.97 4.48 0.60
N ALA A 88 -21.78 3.97 0.33
CA ALA A 88 -20.93 4.51 -0.72
C ALA A 88 -21.53 4.34 -2.12
N THR A 89 -22.17 3.20 -2.36
CA THR A 89 -22.83 2.89 -3.64
C THR A 89 -24.15 3.65 -3.76
N GLU A 90 -24.97 3.70 -2.69
CA GLU A 90 -26.22 4.43 -2.71
C GLU A 90 -26.01 5.92 -2.99
N VAL A 91 -25.01 6.56 -2.36
CA VAL A 91 -24.65 7.96 -2.62
C VAL A 91 -24.28 8.17 -4.09
N LYS A 92 -23.51 7.26 -4.70
CA LYS A 92 -23.12 7.38 -6.12
C LYS A 92 -24.33 7.26 -7.06
N ILE A 93 -25.26 6.38 -6.75
CA ILE A 93 -26.48 6.21 -7.53
C ILE A 93 -27.36 7.47 -7.39
N ILE A 94 -27.49 8.03 -6.18
CA ILE A 94 -28.24 9.27 -5.93
C ILE A 94 -27.59 10.44 -6.68
N GLU A 95 -26.26 10.58 -6.63
CA GLU A 95 -25.54 11.60 -7.40
C GLU A 95 -25.82 11.50 -8.91
N GLN A 96 -25.87 10.27 -9.44
CA GLN A 96 -26.21 10.04 -10.84
C GLN A 96 -27.66 10.40 -11.14
N MET A 97 -28.61 9.99 -10.28
CA MET A 97 -30.02 10.34 -10.41
C MET A 97 -30.27 11.84 -10.34
N ALA A 98 -29.55 12.55 -9.47
CA ALA A 98 -29.65 14.00 -9.36
C ALA A 98 -29.25 14.72 -10.66
N LYS A 99 -28.25 14.19 -11.41
CA LYS A 99 -27.90 14.70 -12.75
C LYS A 99 -29.01 14.47 -13.78
N GLU A 100 -29.83 13.44 -13.57
CA GLU A 100 -31.02 13.14 -14.38
C GLU A 100 -32.26 13.94 -13.92
N GLY A 101 -32.15 14.70 -12.82
CA GLY A 101 -33.26 15.46 -12.24
C GLY A 101 -34.26 14.56 -11.50
N ILE A 102 -33.85 13.39 -11.01
CA ILE A 102 -34.71 12.39 -10.35
C ILE A 102 -34.33 12.30 -8.88
N ASP A 103 -35.32 12.43 -7.98
CA ASP A 103 -35.15 12.09 -6.56
C ASP A 103 -35.47 10.60 -6.33
N LYS A 104 -34.72 9.94 -5.46
CA LYS A 104 -34.93 8.53 -5.14
C LYS A 104 -36.34 8.25 -4.57
N ARG A 105 -36.91 9.20 -3.86
CA ARG A 105 -38.27 9.08 -3.25
C ARG A 105 -39.36 9.05 -4.31
N ASP A 106 -39.17 9.75 -5.43
CA ASP A 106 -40.16 9.83 -6.50
C ASP A 106 -40.35 8.48 -7.22
N ILE A 107 -39.28 7.66 -7.30
CA ILE A 107 -39.32 6.37 -7.99
C ILE A 107 -39.63 5.18 -7.08
N GLY A 108 -39.49 5.34 -5.76
CA GLY A 108 -39.70 4.28 -4.78
C GLY A 108 -38.59 3.23 -4.70
N ARG A 109 -38.66 2.39 -3.65
CA ARG A 109 -37.59 1.45 -3.29
C ARG A 109 -37.31 0.41 -4.39
N GLU A 110 -38.34 -0.18 -5.00
CA GLU A 110 -38.16 -1.23 -6.01
C GLU A 110 -37.45 -0.72 -7.26
N ALA A 111 -37.86 0.44 -7.78
CA ALA A 111 -37.22 1.03 -8.96
C ALA A 111 -35.79 1.48 -8.64
N PHE A 112 -35.54 1.98 -7.44
CA PHE A 112 -34.19 2.31 -6.97
C PHE A 112 -33.30 1.07 -6.91
N LEU A 113 -33.76 -0.03 -6.30
CA LEU A 113 -33.00 -1.28 -6.20
C LEU A 113 -32.67 -1.84 -7.57
N LYS A 114 -33.59 -1.74 -8.56
CA LYS A 114 -33.29 -2.13 -9.94
C LYS A 114 -32.10 -1.34 -10.49
N ARG A 115 -32.09 -0.01 -10.32
CA ARG A 115 -30.94 0.82 -10.73
C ARG A 115 -29.65 0.43 -10.00
N ALA A 116 -29.74 0.05 -8.72
CA ALA A 116 -28.58 -0.39 -7.95
C ALA A 116 -28.00 -1.72 -8.47
N TRP A 117 -28.85 -2.67 -8.88
CA TRP A 117 -28.40 -3.89 -9.52
C TRP A 117 -27.79 -3.66 -10.90
N ASP A 118 -28.35 -2.75 -11.71
CA ASP A 118 -27.77 -2.34 -12.99
C ASP A 118 -26.40 -1.70 -12.80
N TRP A 119 -26.26 -0.84 -11.78
CA TRP A 119 -25.00 -0.25 -11.36
C TRP A 119 -23.96 -1.31 -10.97
N LYS A 120 -24.36 -2.31 -10.15
CA LYS A 120 -23.50 -3.44 -9.76
C LYS A 120 -23.01 -4.21 -10.99
N ASN A 121 -23.88 -4.48 -11.96
CA ASN A 121 -23.49 -5.22 -13.14
C ASN A 121 -22.47 -4.46 -14.01
N GLU A 122 -22.63 -3.15 -14.12
CA GLU A 122 -21.70 -2.29 -14.87
C GLU A 122 -20.33 -2.20 -14.17
N TYR A 123 -20.31 -1.73 -12.92
CA TYR A 123 -19.05 -1.43 -12.21
C TYR A 123 -18.36 -2.68 -11.69
N GLY A 124 -19.08 -3.69 -11.23
CA GLY A 124 -18.51 -4.98 -10.86
C GLY A 124 -17.79 -5.64 -12.03
N GLY A 125 -18.45 -5.68 -13.21
CA GLY A 125 -17.83 -6.20 -14.43
C GLY A 125 -16.60 -5.40 -14.88
N ARG A 126 -16.57 -4.08 -14.65
CA ARG A 126 -15.41 -3.23 -14.93
C ARG A 126 -14.23 -3.54 -14.00
N ILE A 127 -14.48 -3.69 -12.70
CA ILE A 127 -13.48 -4.07 -11.69
C ILE A 127 -12.81 -5.39 -12.07
N VAL A 128 -13.60 -6.41 -12.38
CA VAL A 128 -13.11 -7.74 -12.78
C VAL A 128 -12.23 -7.66 -14.03
N LYS A 129 -12.60 -6.83 -15.02
CA LYS A 129 -11.76 -6.59 -16.21
C LYS A 129 -10.44 -5.91 -15.86
N GLN A 130 -10.44 -4.97 -14.91
CA GLN A 130 -9.22 -4.30 -14.47
C GLN A 130 -8.27 -5.27 -13.77
N LEU A 131 -8.79 -6.17 -12.92
CA LEU A 131 -8.02 -7.22 -12.26
C LEU A 131 -7.38 -8.19 -13.27
N ARG A 132 -8.15 -8.62 -14.28
CA ARG A 132 -7.61 -9.45 -15.37
C ARG A 132 -6.49 -8.76 -16.13
N LYS A 133 -6.63 -7.49 -16.44
CA LYS A 133 -5.59 -6.71 -17.13
C LYS A 133 -4.34 -6.50 -16.26
N LEU A 134 -4.49 -6.46 -14.93
CA LEU A 134 -3.36 -6.44 -14.00
C LEU A 134 -2.64 -7.79 -13.92
N GLY A 135 -3.24 -8.86 -14.43
CA GLY A 135 -2.69 -10.21 -14.40
C GLY A 135 -3.03 -11.00 -13.13
N ALA A 136 -4.10 -10.63 -12.44
CA ALA A 136 -4.53 -11.32 -11.22
C ALA A 136 -4.90 -12.78 -11.51
N SER A 137 -4.30 -13.74 -10.81
CA SER A 137 -4.53 -15.18 -10.98
C SER A 137 -5.61 -15.72 -10.04
N CYS A 138 -6.74 -14.99 -9.96
CA CYS A 138 -7.90 -15.37 -9.20
C CYS A 138 -8.63 -16.59 -9.79
N ASP A 139 -9.22 -17.38 -8.93
CA ASP A 139 -10.16 -18.44 -9.33
C ASP A 139 -11.52 -17.83 -9.71
N TRP A 140 -11.66 -17.41 -10.97
CA TRP A 140 -12.83 -16.70 -11.47
C TRP A 140 -14.11 -17.54 -11.47
N ASP A 141 -14.02 -18.86 -11.43
CA ASP A 141 -15.17 -19.75 -11.32
C ASP A 141 -15.83 -19.66 -9.93
N ARG A 142 -15.09 -19.12 -8.96
CA ARG A 142 -15.53 -18.86 -7.57
C ARG A 142 -15.74 -17.36 -7.27
N GLU A 143 -15.94 -16.53 -8.28
CA GLU A 143 -16.25 -15.11 -8.07
C GLU A 143 -17.49 -14.93 -7.20
N ARG A 144 -17.38 -14.10 -6.15
CA ARG A 144 -18.46 -13.84 -5.19
C ARG A 144 -18.84 -12.36 -5.15
N PHE A 145 -20.03 -12.12 -4.67
CA PHE A 145 -20.54 -10.78 -4.36
C PHE A 145 -21.15 -10.79 -2.97
N THR A 146 -20.84 -9.78 -2.16
CA THR A 146 -21.31 -9.75 -0.75
C THR A 146 -22.83 -9.85 -0.59
N MET A 147 -23.62 -9.55 -1.62
CA MET A 147 -25.07 -9.69 -1.64
C MET A 147 -25.55 -10.85 -2.54
N ASP A 148 -24.69 -11.79 -2.94
CA ASP A 148 -25.17 -13.02 -3.58
C ASP A 148 -26.01 -13.88 -2.63
N GLU A 149 -26.71 -14.86 -3.17
CA GLU A 149 -27.64 -15.69 -2.41
C GLU A 149 -26.95 -16.40 -1.22
N GLY A 150 -25.75 -16.96 -1.42
CA GLY A 150 -25.01 -17.68 -0.38
C GLY A 150 -24.54 -16.76 0.72
N CYS A 151 -23.93 -15.61 0.37
CA CYS A 151 -23.51 -14.61 1.33
C CYS A 151 -24.71 -14.00 2.09
N SER A 152 -25.85 -13.79 1.40
CA SER A 152 -27.07 -13.27 2.03
C SER A 152 -27.67 -14.27 3.04
N LYS A 153 -27.63 -15.57 2.77
CA LYS A 153 -28.01 -16.62 3.73
C LYS A 153 -27.12 -16.57 4.97
N ALA A 154 -25.80 -16.44 4.78
CA ALA A 154 -24.83 -16.34 5.88
C ALA A 154 -25.13 -15.13 6.77
N VAL A 155 -25.36 -13.95 6.18
CA VAL A 155 -25.71 -12.72 6.89
C VAL A 155 -26.98 -12.89 7.71
N THR A 156 -28.03 -13.41 7.11
CA THR A 156 -29.31 -13.63 7.79
C THR A 156 -29.17 -14.61 8.96
N LYS A 157 -28.46 -15.69 8.75
CA LYS A 157 -28.24 -16.70 9.78
C LYS A 157 -27.45 -16.16 10.97
N VAL A 158 -26.33 -15.47 10.72
CA VAL A 158 -25.52 -14.88 11.80
C VAL A 158 -26.33 -13.85 12.59
N PHE A 159 -27.08 -12.98 11.91
CA PHE A 159 -27.94 -12.03 12.60
C PHE A 159 -28.94 -12.70 13.55
N VAL A 160 -29.65 -13.71 13.06
CA VAL A 160 -30.64 -14.46 13.85
C VAL A 160 -29.99 -15.22 15.01
N GLU A 161 -28.85 -15.86 14.80
CA GLU A 161 -28.12 -16.57 15.87
C GLU A 161 -27.61 -15.63 16.95
N LEU A 162 -27.00 -14.51 16.60
CA LEU A 162 -26.54 -13.50 17.55
C LEU A 162 -27.70 -12.86 18.32
N TYR A 163 -28.83 -12.62 17.65
CA TYR A 163 -30.03 -12.13 18.33
C TYR A 163 -30.55 -13.14 19.36
N LYS A 164 -30.64 -14.43 19.00
CA LYS A 164 -31.05 -15.50 19.95
C LYS A 164 -30.10 -15.63 21.14
N LYS A 165 -28.81 -15.32 20.95
CA LYS A 165 -27.80 -15.27 22.04
C LYS A 165 -27.87 -13.99 22.88
N GLY A 166 -28.72 -13.03 22.50
CA GLY A 166 -28.80 -11.70 23.16
C GLY A 166 -27.63 -10.78 22.86
N LEU A 167 -26.82 -11.12 21.84
CA LEU A 167 -25.67 -10.33 21.38
C LEU A 167 -26.06 -9.25 20.34
N ILE A 168 -27.20 -9.44 19.67
CA ILE A 168 -27.84 -8.37 18.88
C ILE A 168 -29.07 -7.90 19.62
N TYR A 169 -29.24 -6.60 19.74
CA TYR A 169 -30.38 -5.96 20.37
C TYR A 169 -30.80 -4.69 19.65
N ARG A 170 -32.06 -4.28 19.84
CA ARG A 170 -32.60 -2.99 19.39
C ARG A 170 -32.79 -2.09 20.58
N GLY A 171 -32.29 -0.85 20.52
CA GLY A 171 -32.41 0.09 21.65
C GLY A 171 -32.19 1.53 21.25
N ASP A 172 -32.65 2.40 22.15
CA ASP A 172 -32.39 3.84 22.06
C ASP A 172 -30.99 4.11 22.62
N ARG A 173 -30.09 4.57 21.75
CA ARG A 173 -28.71 4.94 22.06
C ARG A 173 -28.36 6.21 21.34
N ILE A 174 -27.38 6.91 21.87
CA ILE A 174 -26.75 7.98 21.11
C ILE A 174 -25.85 7.38 20.03
N ILE A 175 -26.00 7.86 18.82
CA ILE A 175 -25.29 7.40 17.64
C ILE A 175 -24.68 8.57 16.87
N ASN A 176 -23.68 8.30 16.07
CA ASN A 176 -23.20 9.23 15.08
C ASN A 176 -24.18 9.26 13.90
N TRP A 177 -24.69 10.42 13.56
CA TRP A 177 -25.67 10.59 12.48
C TRP A 177 -25.13 11.53 11.40
N CYS A 178 -25.23 11.13 10.14
CA CYS A 178 -24.91 12.01 9.03
C CYS A 178 -26.20 12.67 8.51
N PRO A 179 -26.39 13.98 8.68
CA PRO A 179 -27.63 14.66 8.23
C PRO A 179 -27.72 14.75 6.70
N HIS A 180 -26.58 14.71 5.99
CA HIS A 180 -26.55 14.70 4.52
C HIS A 180 -26.92 13.32 3.95
N CYS A 181 -26.31 12.26 4.44
CA CYS A 181 -26.60 10.89 4.01
C CYS A 181 -27.89 10.35 4.64
N LYS A 182 -28.40 11.00 5.68
CA LYS A 182 -29.60 10.65 6.46
C LYS A 182 -29.56 9.23 7.00
N THR A 183 -28.41 8.86 7.58
CA THR A 183 -28.17 7.52 8.13
C THR A 183 -27.23 7.55 9.32
N ALA A 184 -27.37 6.54 10.18
CA ALA A 184 -26.43 6.22 11.25
C ALA A 184 -25.05 5.83 10.71
N LEU A 185 -24.02 6.20 11.46
CA LEU A 185 -22.62 5.81 11.22
C LEU A 185 -22.10 5.06 12.46
N SER A 186 -21.22 4.11 12.24
CA SER A 186 -20.40 3.53 13.32
C SER A 186 -19.27 4.48 13.71
N ASP A 187 -18.66 4.28 14.88
CA ASP A 187 -17.54 5.12 15.34
C ASP A 187 -16.36 5.12 14.36
N ALA A 188 -16.12 3.99 13.71
CA ALA A 188 -15.07 3.86 12.71
C ALA A 188 -15.33 4.65 11.41
N GLU A 189 -16.58 5.04 11.14
CA GLU A 189 -16.98 5.79 9.94
C GLU A 189 -16.95 7.30 10.14
N VAL A 190 -16.48 7.77 11.30
CA VAL A 190 -16.32 9.20 11.62
C VAL A 190 -14.84 9.57 11.54
N GLU A 191 -14.52 10.51 10.68
CA GLU A 191 -13.18 11.12 10.58
C GLU A 191 -13.19 12.41 11.41
N TYR A 192 -12.06 12.71 12.06
CA TYR A 192 -11.95 13.91 12.88
C TYR A 192 -11.03 14.92 12.21
N GLU A 193 -11.55 16.15 12.05
CA GLU A 193 -10.81 17.26 11.47
C GLU A 193 -10.67 18.39 12.47
N GLU A 194 -9.48 18.95 12.60
CA GLU A 194 -9.26 20.14 13.43
C GLU A 194 -9.94 21.36 12.77
N GLN A 195 -10.91 21.94 13.47
CA GLN A 195 -11.61 23.14 13.02
C GLN A 195 -11.44 24.29 14.01
N GLN A 196 -11.24 25.47 13.47
CA GLN A 196 -11.23 26.70 14.25
C GLN A 196 -12.67 27.16 14.48
N SER A 197 -13.03 27.27 15.73
CA SER A 197 -14.36 27.66 16.18
C SER A 197 -14.26 28.59 17.40
N HIS A 198 -15.27 28.60 18.24
CA HIS A 198 -15.29 29.39 19.45
C HIS A 198 -15.80 28.54 20.62
N LEU A 199 -15.49 28.99 21.81
CA LEU A 199 -16.07 28.53 23.05
C LEU A 199 -16.96 29.67 23.57
N TRP A 200 -18.25 29.42 23.64
CA TRP A 200 -19.27 30.41 24.10
C TRP A 200 -19.53 30.17 25.58
N HIS A 201 -19.32 31.20 26.39
CA HIS A 201 -19.61 31.18 27.82
C HIS A 201 -21.00 31.77 28.05
N VAL A 202 -21.93 30.93 28.48
CA VAL A 202 -23.36 31.29 28.65
C VAL A 202 -23.76 31.16 30.11
N ARG A 203 -24.40 32.21 30.64
CA ARG A 203 -24.88 32.27 32.01
C ARG A 203 -26.32 31.80 32.09
N TYR A 204 -26.58 30.90 33.02
CA TYR A 204 -27.92 30.41 33.39
C TYR A 204 -28.26 30.98 34.75
N ASP A 205 -29.34 31.69 34.84
CA ASP A 205 -29.76 32.36 36.05
C ASP A 205 -30.82 31.49 36.78
N ALA A 206 -30.85 31.56 38.11
CA ALA A 206 -31.91 30.98 38.90
C ALA A 206 -33.26 31.63 38.56
N PRO A 207 -34.41 30.94 38.73
CA PRO A 207 -35.72 31.53 38.47
C PRO A 207 -35.96 32.84 39.20
N ASP A 208 -35.47 32.97 40.43
CA ASP A 208 -35.54 34.15 41.27
C ASP A 208 -34.32 35.09 41.14
N LYS A 209 -33.37 34.75 40.28
CA LYS A 209 -32.09 35.46 40.04
C LYS A 209 -31.18 35.54 41.28
N SER A 210 -31.35 34.68 42.27
CA SER A 210 -30.56 34.67 43.49
C SER A 210 -29.14 34.09 43.31
N TYR A 211 -28.95 33.29 42.28
CA TYR A 211 -27.65 32.75 41.86
C TYR A 211 -27.62 32.52 40.35
N SER A 212 -26.45 32.30 39.83
CA SER A 212 -26.24 31.94 38.43
C SER A 212 -25.11 30.96 38.28
N ILE A 213 -25.08 30.23 37.19
CA ILE A 213 -23.98 29.34 36.81
C ILE A 213 -23.62 29.59 35.34
N THR A 214 -22.34 29.63 35.06
CA THR A 214 -21.86 29.84 33.69
C THR A 214 -21.30 28.54 33.13
N VAL A 215 -21.73 28.15 31.93
CA VAL A 215 -21.19 27.00 31.18
C VAL A 215 -20.45 27.48 29.95
N ALA A 216 -19.53 26.68 29.45
CA ALA A 216 -18.84 26.92 28.19
C ALA A 216 -19.17 25.81 27.18
N THR A 217 -19.49 26.17 25.95
CA THR A 217 -19.88 25.20 24.91
C THR A 217 -19.33 25.59 23.57
N THR A 218 -18.93 24.58 22.77
CA THR A 218 -18.57 24.75 21.35
C THR A 218 -19.80 24.62 20.43
N ARG A 219 -20.99 24.21 21.00
CA ARG A 219 -22.18 23.90 20.23
C ARG A 219 -23.40 24.60 20.86
N PRO A 220 -23.53 25.94 20.75
CA PRO A 220 -24.65 26.70 21.34
C PRO A 220 -26.04 26.21 20.91
N GLU A 221 -26.16 25.74 19.66
CA GLU A 221 -27.45 25.24 19.11
C GLU A 221 -28.04 24.08 19.91
N THR A 222 -27.22 23.33 20.65
CA THR A 222 -27.70 22.22 21.49
C THR A 222 -28.30 22.68 22.81
N ILE A 223 -28.12 23.94 23.22
CA ILE A 223 -28.72 24.53 24.43
C ILE A 223 -30.22 24.37 24.44
N LEU A 224 -30.85 24.37 23.27
CA LEU A 224 -32.28 24.13 23.13
C LEU A 224 -32.74 22.80 23.74
N GLY A 225 -31.85 21.79 23.75
CA GLY A 225 -32.11 20.46 24.29
C GLY A 225 -31.53 20.20 25.68
N ASP A 226 -31.01 21.19 26.38
CA ASP A 226 -30.42 21.00 27.70
C ASP A 226 -31.44 20.51 28.72
N THR A 227 -31.04 19.53 29.53
CA THR A 227 -31.91 18.92 30.56
C THR A 227 -31.29 18.99 31.95
N ALA A 228 -30.05 19.36 32.10
CA ALA A 228 -29.40 19.67 33.37
C ALA A 228 -28.11 20.48 33.13
N ILE A 229 -27.57 21.04 34.25
CA ILE A 229 -26.19 21.44 34.35
C ILE A 229 -25.51 20.51 35.34
N ALA A 230 -24.36 19.92 34.96
CA ALA A 230 -23.57 19.07 35.83
C ALA A 230 -22.39 19.84 36.42
N VAL A 231 -22.05 19.53 37.64
CA VAL A 231 -20.88 20.01 38.39
C VAL A 231 -20.20 18.83 39.08
N HIS A 232 -18.93 18.95 39.40
CA HIS A 232 -18.25 17.87 40.13
C HIS A 232 -18.76 17.83 41.59
N PRO A 233 -19.03 16.66 42.17
CA PRO A 233 -19.57 16.55 43.52
C PRO A 233 -18.70 17.22 44.61
N ASP A 234 -17.36 17.22 44.42
CA ASP A 234 -16.40 17.83 45.34
C ASP A 234 -15.99 19.26 44.95
N ASP A 235 -16.76 19.94 44.08
CA ASP A 235 -16.47 21.33 43.71
C ASP A 235 -17.16 22.29 44.68
N GLU A 236 -16.41 22.88 45.60
CA GLU A 236 -16.87 23.78 46.65
C GLU A 236 -17.60 25.01 46.09
N ARG A 237 -17.33 25.43 44.85
CA ARG A 237 -17.95 26.57 44.20
C ARG A 237 -19.47 26.38 44.01
N TYR A 238 -19.88 25.12 43.86
CA TYR A 238 -21.24 24.78 43.46
C TYR A 238 -22.03 23.95 44.49
N THR A 239 -21.43 23.51 45.59
CA THR A 239 -22.08 22.66 46.61
C THR A 239 -23.39 23.24 47.14
N GLY A 240 -23.50 24.58 47.25
CA GLY A 240 -24.72 25.25 47.72
C GLY A 240 -25.87 25.34 46.74
N ILE A 241 -25.66 24.96 45.47
CA ILE A 241 -26.66 25.04 44.39
C ILE A 241 -27.01 23.69 43.75
N VAL A 242 -26.29 22.62 44.04
CA VAL A 242 -26.66 21.26 43.61
C VAL A 242 -28.06 20.91 44.08
N GLY A 243 -28.88 20.33 43.22
CA GLY A 243 -30.28 20.01 43.45
C GLY A 243 -31.27 21.20 43.28
N LYS A 244 -30.75 22.39 43.01
CA LYS A 244 -31.58 23.56 42.65
C LYS A 244 -31.76 23.62 41.13
N THR A 245 -32.58 24.60 40.65
CA THR A 245 -32.86 24.76 39.21
C THR A 245 -32.31 26.09 38.66
N VAL A 246 -31.99 26.07 37.38
CA VAL A 246 -31.68 27.26 36.59
C VAL A 246 -32.53 27.31 35.34
N VAL A 247 -32.68 28.51 34.77
CA VAL A 247 -33.45 28.73 33.56
C VAL A 247 -32.55 28.76 32.35
N ILE A 248 -32.89 28.00 31.32
CA ILE A 248 -32.17 28.06 30.02
C ILE A 248 -32.41 29.45 29.43
N PRO A 249 -31.37 30.23 29.15
CA PRO A 249 -31.51 31.58 28.60
C PRO A 249 -32.27 31.52 27.26
N VAL A 250 -33.14 32.53 27.04
CA VAL A 250 -33.93 32.69 25.82
C VAL A 250 -35.06 31.63 25.66
N VAL A 251 -34.85 30.39 26.13
CA VAL A 251 -35.80 29.27 26.05
C VAL A 251 -36.82 29.32 27.19
N GLY A 252 -36.41 29.73 28.40
CA GLY A 252 -37.27 29.86 29.57
C GLY A 252 -37.59 28.56 30.30
N ARG A 253 -37.05 27.41 29.90
CA ARG A 253 -37.26 26.12 30.57
C ARG A 253 -36.34 26.00 31.78
N GLU A 254 -36.92 25.57 32.92
CA GLU A 254 -36.14 25.25 34.12
C GLU A 254 -35.49 23.86 34.02
N ILE A 255 -34.21 23.74 34.42
CA ILE A 255 -33.45 22.51 34.48
C ILE A 255 -32.68 22.38 35.80
N PRO A 256 -32.51 21.17 36.34
CA PRO A 256 -31.78 20.94 37.59
C PRO A 256 -30.26 21.11 37.44
N ILE A 257 -29.59 21.43 38.56
CA ILE A 257 -28.17 21.29 38.71
C ILE A 257 -27.87 19.94 39.37
N VAL A 258 -27.12 19.08 38.71
CA VAL A 258 -26.76 17.72 39.17
C VAL A 258 -25.28 17.61 39.48
N ALA A 259 -24.90 16.65 40.32
CA ALA A 259 -23.50 16.35 40.61
C ALA A 259 -23.11 15.06 39.88
N ASP A 260 -21.97 15.07 39.12
CA ASP A 260 -21.43 13.92 38.44
C ASP A 260 -19.89 14.01 38.34
N GLU A 261 -19.21 12.91 38.61
CA GLU A 261 -17.75 12.81 38.59
C GLU A 261 -17.13 13.01 37.18
N TYR A 262 -17.93 12.96 36.13
CA TYR A 262 -17.54 13.28 34.76
C TYR A 262 -16.99 14.70 34.59
N VAL A 263 -17.44 15.65 35.42
CA VAL A 263 -17.09 17.07 35.29
C VAL A 263 -15.68 17.32 35.82
N GLU A 264 -14.82 17.87 35.00
CA GLU A 264 -13.47 18.31 35.40
C GLU A 264 -13.54 19.72 36.04
N LYS A 265 -13.17 19.83 37.34
CA LYS A 265 -13.20 21.08 38.10
C LYS A 265 -12.39 22.21 37.50
N GLU A 266 -11.24 21.85 36.92
CA GLU A 266 -10.25 22.81 36.41
C GLU A 266 -10.48 23.18 34.93
N PHE A 267 -11.38 22.48 34.23
CA PHE A 267 -11.67 22.77 32.85
C PHE A 267 -12.81 23.79 32.69
N GLY A 268 -12.54 24.86 31.95
CA GLY A 268 -13.50 25.89 31.65
C GLY A 268 -14.04 26.57 32.91
N THR A 269 -15.35 26.43 33.17
CA THR A 269 -16.03 26.98 34.35
C THR A 269 -16.17 25.95 35.48
N GLY A 270 -15.83 24.70 35.26
CA GLY A 270 -16.12 23.60 36.18
C GLY A 270 -17.62 23.21 36.18
N ALA A 271 -18.39 23.69 35.24
CA ALA A 271 -19.78 23.38 35.05
C ALA A 271 -20.04 23.04 33.57
N VAL A 272 -20.79 21.98 33.33
CA VAL A 272 -21.08 21.47 31.98
C VAL A 272 -22.58 21.41 31.76
N LYS A 273 -23.07 21.97 30.66
CA LYS A 273 -24.45 21.76 30.25
C LYS A 273 -24.66 20.32 29.82
N ILE A 274 -25.75 19.71 30.13
CA ILE A 274 -26.04 18.31 29.81
C ILE A 274 -27.19 18.24 28.81
N THR A 275 -26.86 17.77 27.61
CA THR A 275 -27.80 17.56 26.50
C THR A 275 -27.76 16.10 26.05
N PRO A 276 -28.41 15.17 26.76
CA PRO A 276 -28.28 13.72 26.53
C PRO A 276 -28.62 13.27 25.11
N ALA A 277 -29.39 14.04 24.37
CA ALA A 277 -29.79 13.71 23.01
C ALA A 277 -28.68 14.01 21.97
N HIS A 278 -27.66 14.82 22.30
CA HIS A 278 -26.72 15.41 21.31
C HIS A 278 -25.26 15.38 21.70
N ASP A 279 -24.90 14.70 22.79
CA ASP A 279 -23.54 14.45 23.18
C ASP A 279 -23.40 13.06 23.86
N PRO A 280 -22.44 12.22 23.45
CA PRO A 280 -22.27 10.89 24.04
C PRO A 280 -21.98 10.88 25.54
N ASN A 281 -21.18 11.82 26.02
CA ASN A 281 -20.86 11.90 27.45
C ASN A 281 -22.06 12.42 28.26
N ASP A 282 -22.80 13.42 27.71
CA ASP A 282 -24.01 13.93 28.30
C ASP A 282 -25.10 12.85 28.37
N PHE A 283 -25.13 11.94 27.37
CA PHE A 283 -26.06 10.79 27.40
C PHE A 283 -25.78 9.88 28.60
N GLU A 284 -24.50 9.57 28.86
CA GLU A 284 -24.10 8.73 29.99
C GLU A 284 -24.42 9.40 31.34
N VAL A 285 -24.14 10.71 31.46
CA VAL A 285 -24.59 11.51 32.64
C VAL A 285 -26.12 11.47 32.77
N GLY A 286 -26.83 11.63 31.64
CA GLY A 286 -28.29 11.56 31.60
C GLY A 286 -28.85 10.24 32.13
N VAL A 287 -28.23 9.12 31.78
CA VAL A 287 -28.58 7.79 32.28
C VAL A 287 -28.31 7.69 33.79
N ARG A 288 -27.10 8.10 34.25
CA ARG A 288 -26.77 8.06 35.69
C ARG A 288 -27.66 8.94 36.55
N CYS A 289 -27.97 10.12 36.06
CA CYS A 289 -28.79 11.11 36.76
C CYS A 289 -30.30 11.01 36.43
N ASN A 290 -30.74 10.04 35.65
CA ASN A 290 -32.13 9.83 35.20
C ASN A 290 -32.75 11.08 34.59
N LEU A 291 -32.01 11.75 33.67
CA LEU A 291 -32.46 12.96 33.00
C LEU A 291 -33.29 12.65 31.75
N PRO A 292 -34.24 13.52 31.38
CA PRO A 292 -34.99 13.34 30.14
C PRO A 292 -34.09 13.53 28.92
N VAL A 293 -34.42 12.82 27.84
CA VAL A 293 -33.71 12.92 26.55
C VAL A 293 -34.54 13.79 25.61
N MET A 294 -34.03 14.97 25.27
CA MET A 294 -34.70 15.94 24.41
C MET A 294 -33.97 16.11 23.09
N ARG A 295 -34.42 15.40 22.09
CA ARG A 295 -33.87 15.53 20.73
C ARG A 295 -34.45 16.77 20.04
N VAL A 296 -33.57 17.73 19.68
CA VAL A 296 -33.99 19.02 19.08
C VAL A 296 -33.63 19.14 17.60
N PHE A 297 -32.94 18.11 17.01
CA PHE A 297 -32.60 18.07 15.60
C PHE A 297 -33.43 17.02 14.86
N THR A 298 -33.84 17.36 13.65
CA THR A 298 -34.39 16.42 12.67
C THR A 298 -33.31 15.55 12.01
N ASP A 299 -33.72 14.54 11.24
CA ASP A 299 -32.78 13.65 10.54
C ASP A 299 -31.94 14.35 9.44
N ASP A 300 -32.41 15.51 8.97
CA ASP A 300 -31.67 16.30 7.96
C ASP A 300 -30.96 17.54 8.55
N GLY A 301 -30.76 17.54 9.86
CA GLY A 301 -29.94 18.55 10.54
C GLY A 301 -30.61 19.93 10.71
N HIS A 302 -31.95 19.96 10.75
CA HIS A 302 -32.69 21.17 11.07
C HIS A 302 -33.21 21.12 12.52
N ILE A 303 -33.52 22.25 13.07
CA ILE A 303 -34.16 22.34 14.38
C ILE A 303 -35.63 21.91 14.25
N ASN A 304 -36.10 21.06 15.16
CA ASN A 304 -37.48 20.59 15.19
C ASN A 304 -38.39 21.50 16.03
N GLU A 305 -39.65 21.09 16.22
CA GLU A 305 -40.69 21.83 16.98
C GLU A 305 -40.27 22.15 18.42
N LEU A 306 -39.40 21.35 19.05
CA LEU A 306 -38.90 21.62 20.41
C LEU A 306 -37.95 22.83 20.47
N GLY A 307 -37.41 23.26 19.34
CA GLY A 307 -36.63 24.48 19.24
C GLY A 307 -37.45 25.77 19.16
N GLY A 308 -38.79 25.69 19.15
CA GLY A 308 -39.72 26.83 19.16
C GLY A 308 -39.44 27.79 18.00
N ARG A 309 -39.12 29.05 18.31
CA ARG A 309 -38.86 30.08 17.26
C ARG A 309 -37.68 29.79 16.32
N TYR A 310 -36.89 28.80 16.60
CA TYR A 310 -35.75 28.37 15.76
C TYR A 310 -36.08 27.17 14.87
N GLU A 311 -37.33 26.65 14.95
CA GLU A 311 -37.81 25.55 14.12
C GLU A 311 -37.54 25.80 12.64
N GLY A 312 -37.06 24.78 11.94
CA GLY A 312 -36.74 24.80 10.51
C GLY A 312 -35.40 25.44 10.13
N LEU A 313 -34.67 26.03 11.06
CA LEU A 313 -33.32 26.52 10.81
C LEU A 313 -32.32 25.33 10.77
N THR A 314 -31.30 25.44 9.96
CA THR A 314 -30.14 24.53 10.06
C THR A 314 -29.42 24.72 11.41
N THR A 315 -28.65 23.72 11.86
CA THR A 315 -27.87 23.81 13.10
C THR A 315 -26.96 25.05 13.12
N MET A 316 -26.32 25.40 11.99
CA MET A 316 -25.45 26.57 11.90
C MET A 316 -26.21 27.90 11.91
N GLU A 317 -27.34 28.00 11.24
CA GLU A 317 -28.22 29.20 11.28
C GLU A 317 -28.78 29.40 12.68
N CYS A 318 -29.22 28.31 13.31
CA CYS A 318 -29.68 28.33 14.69
C CYS A 318 -28.59 28.80 15.65
N ARG A 319 -27.38 28.26 15.55
CA ARG A 319 -26.21 28.65 16.35
C ARG A 319 -26.00 30.16 16.31
N LYS A 320 -25.97 30.73 15.11
CA LYS A 320 -25.78 32.18 14.92
C LYS A 320 -26.89 32.98 15.60
N LYS A 321 -28.14 32.66 15.29
CA LYS A 321 -29.31 33.40 15.80
C LYS A 321 -29.49 33.24 17.30
N LEU A 322 -29.28 32.03 17.84
CA LEU A 322 -29.39 31.77 19.27
C LEU A 322 -28.32 32.54 20.07
N VAL A 323 -27.07 32.60 19.56
CA VAL A 323 -26.01 33.39 20.20
C VAL A 323 -26.35 34.86 20.22
N GLU A 324 -26.87 35.45 19.13
CA GLU A 324 -27.34 36.84 19.05
C GLU A 324 -28.47 37.10 20.10
N ASP A 325 -29.41 36.19 20.24
CA ASP A 325 -30.51 36.30 21.19
C ASP A 325 -30.04 36.15 22.64
N ILE A 326 -29.09 35.25 22.94
CA ILE A 326 -28.45 35.08 24.26
C ILE A 326 -27.65 36.34 24.64
N GLU A 327 -26.96 36.95 23.69
CA GLU A 327 -26.28 38.21 23.88
C GLU A 327 -27.26 39.36 24.19
N ALA A 328 -28.32 39.49 23.40
CA ALA A 328 -29.37 40.46 23.62
C ALA A 328 -30.08 40.31 24.98
N ALA A 329 -30.19 39.08 25.48
CA ALA A 329 -30.70 38.77 26.79
C ALA A 329 -29.74 39.07 27.94
N GLY A 330 -28.47 39.39 27.63
CA GLY A 330 -27.40 39.66 28.61
C GLY A 330 -26.83 38.41 29.28
N ASN A 331 -27.09 37.25 28.71
CA ASN A 331 -26.61 35.94 29.22
C ASN A 331 -25.33 35.44 28.56
N LEU A 332 -24.82 36.07 27.48
CA LEU A 332 -23.52 35.79 26.88
C LEU A 332 -22.44 36.50 27.68
N VAL A 333 -21.59 35.71 28.34
CA VAL A 333 -20.51 36.26 29.20
C VAL A 333 -19.27 36.57 28.41
N LYS A 334 -18.87 35.66 27.48
CA LYS A 334 -17.62 35.73 26.76
C LYS A 334 -17.67 34.82 25.53
N ILE A 335 -16.88 35.16 24.51
CA ILE A 335 -16.59 34.29 23.34
C ILE A 335 -15.05 34.17 23.24
N GLU A 336 -14.55 32.97 23.17
CA GLU A 336 -13.12 32.69 23.01
C GLU A 336 -12.86 31.92 21.70
N PRO A 337 -11.83 32.25 20.94
CA PRO A 337 -11.37 31.39 19.86
C PRO A 337 -10.97 30.02 20.43
N TYR A 338 -11.44 28.94 19.82
CA TYR A 338 -11.17 27.58 20.28
C TYR A 338 -11.07 26.60 19.10
N GLY A 339 -9.90 25.95 18.99
CA GLY A 339 -9.69 24.87 18.03
C GLY A 339 -10.06 23.53 18.65
N HIS A 340 -10.86 22.75 17.95
CA HIS A 340 -11.24 21.41 18.41
C HIS A 340 -11.47 20.46 17.22
N ASN A 341 -11.41 19.17 17.49
CA ASN A 341 -11.68 18.14 16.51
C ASN A 341 -13.19 17.99 16.32
N VAL A 342 -13.63 18.11 15.08
CA VAL A 342 -15.03 17.92 14.67
C VAL A 342 -15.15 16.64 13.88
N GLY A 343 -16.12 15.79 14.27
CA GLY A 343 -16.41 14.57 13.54
C GLY A 343 -17.07 14.86 12.19
N THR A 344 -16.55 14.28 11.13
CA THR A 344 -17.08 14.36 9.77
C THR A 344 -17.41 12.98 9.24
N CYS A 345 -18.39 12.89 8.35
CA CYS A 345 -18.74 11.65 7.68
C CYS A 345 -17.64 11.25 6.68
N TYR A 346 -17.07 10.07 6.82
CA TYR A 346 -16.00 9.56 5.96
C TYR A 346 -16.35 9.51 4.45
N ARG A 347 -17.62 9.67 4.08
CA ARG A 347 -18.14 9.62 2.70
C ARG A 347 -18.46 10.95 2.08
N CYS A 348 -19.20 11.80 2.79
CA CYS A 348 -19.66 13.09 2.26
C CYS A 348 -18.96 14.28 2.92
N HIS A 349 -18.10 14.04 3.93
CA HIS A 349 -17.37 15.06 4.70
C HIS A 349 -18.26 16.10 5.40
N SER A 350 -19.57 15.84 5.51
CA SER A 350 -20.48 16.67 6.29
C SER A 350 -20.25 16.43 7.78
N THR A 351 -20.45 17.47 8.59
CA THR A 351 -20.38 17.36 10.06
C THR A 351 -21.36 16.30 10.57
N VAL A 352 -20.87 15.42 11.42
CA VAL A 352 -21.67 14.38 12.08
C VAL A 352 -22.38 14.99 13.27
N GLU A 353 -23.66 14.68 13.40
CA GLU A 353 -24.48 15.10 14.53
C GLU A 353 -24.75 13.90 15.46
N PRO A 354 -24.24 13.90 16.70
CA PRO A 354 -24.68 12.91 17.68
C PRO A 354 -26.18 13.04 17.96
N LEU A 355 -26.93 11.93 17.78
CA LEU A 355 -28.36 11.87 18.00
C LEU A 355 -28.76 10.61 18.76
N VAL A 356 -29.74 10.71 19.67
CA VAL A 356 -30.41 9.53 20.21
C VAL A 356 -31.39 8.98 19.18
N SER A 357 -31.24 7.71 18.85
CA SER A 357 -32.08 7.01 17.88
C SER A 357 -32.22 5.54 18.26
N LYS A 358 -33.37 4.96 17.88
CA LYS A 358 -33.63 3.52 18.07
C LYS A 358 -33.02 2.74 16.93
N GLN A 359 -31.90 2.04 17.20
CA GLN A 359 -31.11 1.35 16.24
C GLN A 359 -30.83 -0.11 16.65
N TRP A 360 -30.29 -0.90 15.72
CA TRP A 360 -29.80 -2.24 16.00
C TRP A 360 -28.31 -2.21 16.32
N PHE A 361 -27.92 -2.95 17.36
CA PHE A 361 -26.55 -2.98 17.87
C PHE A 361 -26.07 -4.42 18.06
N VAL A 362 -24.75 -4.60 17.87
CA VAL A 362 -24.02 -5.80 18.33
C VAL A 362 -23.30 -5.44 19.62
N SER A 363 -23.52 -6.25 20.67
CA SER A 363 -22.79 -6.15 21.94
C SER A 363 -21.37 -6.69 21.73
N MET A 364 -20.39 -5.78 21.64
CA MET A 364 -19.04 -6.12 21.21
C MET A 364 -18.14 -6.64 22.32
N LYS A 365 -18.33 -6.23 23.58
CA LYS A 365 -17.44 -6.64 24.69
C LYS A 365 -17.29 -8.15 24.86
N PRO A 366 -18.37 -8.96 24.85
CA PRO A 366 -18.24 -10.42 24.94
C PRO A 366 -17.49 -11.04 23.76
N LEU A 367 -17.64 -10.45 22.57
CA LEU A 367 -17.05 -10.92 21.31
C LEU A 367 -15.58 -10.52 21.17
N ALA A 368 -15.19 -9.40 21.78
CA ALA A 368 -13.83 -8.88 21.71
C ALA A 368 -12.81 -9.75 22.42
N LYS A 369 -13.18 -10.37 23.54
CA LYS A 369 -12.23 -11.15 24.33
C LYS A 369 -11.61 -12.34 23.57
N PRO A 370 -12.36 -13.26 22.94
CA PRO A 370 -11.79 -14.33 22.13
C PRO A 370 -10.96 -13.81 20.95
N ALA A 371 -11.41 -12.70 20.33
CA ALA A 371 -10.71 -12.06 19.22
C ALA A 371 -9.37 -11.43 19.64
N ILE A 372 -9.26 -10.90 20.84
CA ILE A 372 -7.99 -10.43 21.42
C ILE A 372 -7.08 -11.61 21.76
N ASP A 373 -7.63 -12.64 22.40
CA ASP A 373 -6.86 -13.78 22.89
C ASP A 373 -6.20 -14.57 21.75
N VAL A 374 -6.87 -14.75 20.61
CA VAL A 374 -6.33 -15.48 19.45
C VAL A 374 -5.17 -14.76 18.77
N VAL A 375 -5.12 -13.43 18.83
CA VAL A 375 -3.97 -12.63 18.36
C VAL A 375 -2.85 -12.65 19.42
N ARG A 376 -3.20 -12.52 20.70
CA ARG A 376 -2.23 -12.54 21.81
C ARG A 376 -1.52 -13.88 21.95
N SER A 377 -2.18 -14.99 21.62
CA SER A 377 -1.56 -16.32 21.60
C SER A 377 -0.58 -16.52 20.44
N GLY A 378 -0.61 -15.66 19.43
CA GLY A 378 0.17 -15.77 18.20
C GLY A 378 -0.43 -16.71 17.15
N GLU A 379 -1.65 -17.23 17.39
CA GLU A 379 -2.38 -18.01 16.37
C GLU A 379 -2.74 -17.18 15.15
N ILE A 380 -3.00 -15.88 15.35
CA ILE A 380 -3.05 -14.86 14.29
C ILE A 380 -1.89 -13.90 14.51
N ARG A 381 -1.07 -13.69 13.48
CA ARG A 381 0.05 -12.76 13.54
C ARG A 381 -0.13 -11.62 12.52
N PHE A 382 0.24 -10.41 12.92
CA PHE A 382 0.33 -9.27 12.01
C PHE A 382 1.75 -9.16 11.42
N VAL A 383 1.84 -8.86 10.14
CA VAL A 383 3.09 -8.56 9.45
C VAL A 383 2.96 -7.19 8.79
N PRO A 384 3.71 -6.17 9.22
CA PRO A 384 4.63 -6.19 10.37
C PRO A 384 3.91 -6.19 11.73
N GLU A 385 4.56 -6.75 12.74
CA GLU A 385 4.02 -6.96 14.10
C GLU A 385 3.52 -5.66 14.77
N ARG A 386 4.11 -4.50 14.43
CA ARG A 386 3.71 -3.21 15.02
C ARG A 386 2.21 -2.89 14.92
N PHE A 387 1.49 -3.49 13.98
CA PHE A 387 0.04 -3.28 13.80
C PHE A 387 -0.83 -4.06 14.79
N ASP A 388 -0.28 -5.01 15.52
CA ASP A 388 -0.97 -5.67 16.62
C ASP A 388 -1.37 -4.68 17.72
N LYS A 389 -0.50 -3.68 18.02
CA LYS A 389 -0.79 -2.61 18.98
C LYS A 389 -1.98 -1.75 18.54
N THR A 390 -2.08 -1.46 17.25
CA THR A 390 -3.22 -0.74 16.66
C THR A 390 -4.52 -1.55 16.84
N TYR A 391 -4.44 -2.85 16.58
CA TYR A 391 -5.55 -3.78 16.78
C TYR A 391 -5.99 -3.85 18.24
N TYR A 392 -5.05 -4.06 19.19
CA TYR A 392 -5.38 -4.13 20.63
C TYR A 392 -5.97 -2.86 21.16
N ASN A 393 -5.39 -1.70 20.84
CA ASN A 393 -5.90 -0.41 21.29
C ASN A 393 -7.37 -0.21 20.91
N TRP A 394 -7.77 -0.63 19.72
CA TRP A 394 -9.15 -0.53 19.28
C TRP A 394 -10.05 -1.58 19.93
N MET A 395 -9.61 -2.84 20.00
CA MET A 395 -10.40 -3.95 20.54
C MET A 395 -10.64 -3.86 22.05
N GLU A 396 -9.65 -3.38 22.81
CA GLU A 396 -9.76 -3.22 24.27
C GLU A 396 -10.69 -2.08 24.66
N ASN A 397 -10.87 -1.09 23.79
CA ASN A 397 -11.75 0.06 24.00
C ASN A 397 -13.04 -0.02 23.17
N ILE A 398 -13.38 -1.19 22.64
CA ILE A 398 -14.48 -1.34 21.70
C ILE A 398 -15.85 -1.04 22.37
N ARG A 399 -16.67 -0.27 21.66
CA ARG A 399 -18.07 0.01 22.03
C ARG A 399 -19.01 -0.88 21.23
N ASP A 400 -20.28 -0.91 21.65
CA ASP A 400 -21.33 -1.61 20.91
C ASP A 400 -21.46 -1.04 19.50
N TRP A 401 -21.56 -1.91 18.53
CA TRP A 401 -21.52 -1.55 17.11
C TRP A 401 -22.95 -1.33 16.59
N CYS A 402 -23.27 -0.10 16.19
CA CYS A 402 -24.50 0.21 15.47
C CYS A 402 -24.45 -0.39 14.07
N ILE A 403 -25.35 -1.35 13.78
CA ILE A 403 -25.36 -2.11 12.53
C ILE A 403 -26.49 -1.75 11.58
N SER A 404 -27.47 -0.93 11.99
CA SER A 404 -28.56 -0.50 11.12
C SER A 404 -28.21 0.76 10.32
N ARG A 405 -28.64 0.79 9.07
CA ARG A 405 -28.48 1.92 8.15
C ARG A 405 -29.80 2.22 7.46
N GLN A 406 -30.18 3.50 7.40
CA GLN A 406 -31.44 4.00 6.81
C GLN A 406 -31.28 4.15 5.29
N LEU A 407 -30.86 3.07 4.64
CA LEU A 407 -30.60 2.96 3.22
C LEU A 407 -31.54 1.95 2.56
N TRP A 408 -31.58 1.95 1.24
CA TRP A 408 -32.32 0.94 0.49
C TRP A 408 -31.39 -0.15 -0.09
N TRP A 409 -30.12 0.21 -0.37
CA TRP A 409 -29.14 -0.72 -0.92
C TRP A 409 -28.33 -1.40 0.19
N GLY A 410 -28.50 -2.71 0.34
CA GLY A 410 -27.83 -3.54 1.34
C GLY A 410 -28.67 -4.72 1.77
N HIS A 411 -28.15 -5.50 2.73
CA HIS A 411 -28.86 -6.62 3.35
C HIS A 411 -29.97 -6.08 4.27
N ARG A 412 -31.21 -6.29 3.92
CA ARG A 412 -32.32 -5.85 4.73
C ARG A 412 -32.37 -6.61 6.05
N ILE A 413 -32.56 -5.91 7.15
CA ILE A 413 -32.59 -6.48 8.50
C ILE A 413 -33.70 -7.54 8.61
N PRO A 414 -33.41 -8.79 9.07
CA PRO A 414 -34.38 -9.88 9.12
C PRO A 414 -35.23 -9.81 10.39
N ALA A 415 -35.79 -8.64 10.67
CA ALA A 415 -36.70 -8.35 11.78
C ALA A 415 -38.06 -7.95 11.23
N TYR A 416 -39.13 -8.43 11.87
CA TYR A 416 -40.50 -8.24 11.45
C TYR A 416 -41.31 -7.74 12.63
N TYR A 417 -42.11 -6.70 12.43
CA TYR A 417 -42.90 -6.03 13.45
C TYR A 417 -44.36 -6.32 13.22
N CYS A 418 -45.07 -6.69 14.30
CA CYS A 418 -46.49 -6.94 14.24
C CYS A 418 -47.29 -5.62 14.35
N ASP A 419 -48.14 -5.33 13.37
CA ASP A 419 -48.96 -4.14 13.32
C ASP A 419 -50.00 -4.11 14.45
N ASP A 420 -50.45 -5.30 14.96
CA ASP A 420 -51.53 -5.42 15.91
C ASP A 420 -51.02 -5.46 17.37
N CYS A 421 -49.93 -6.14 17.68
CA CYS A 421 -49.44 -6.34 19.05
C CYS A 421 -48.05 -5.77 19.35
N GLY A 422 -47.39 -5.19 18.37
CA GLY A 422 -46.06 -4.60 18.53
C GLY A 422 -44.94 -5.60 18.75
N GLU A 423 -45.18 -6.90 18.61
CA GLU A 423 -44.16 -7.93 18.78
C GLU A 423 -43.07 -7.84 17.70
N THR A 424 -41.81 -8.00 18.11
CA THR A 424 -40.67 -8.06 17.20
C THR A 424 -40.24 -9.51 16.99
N ILE A 425 -40.23 -9.97 15.75
CA ILE A 425 -39.86 -11.34 15.37
C ILE A 425 -38.58 -11.24 14.52
N VAL A 426 -37.55 -11.94 14.95
CA VAL A 426 -36.30 -12.09 14.19
C VAL A 426 -36.22 -13.51 13.65
N ALA A 427 -36.19 -13.67 12.33
CA ALA A 427 -36.28 -14.98 11.67
C ALA A 427 -35.50 -15.00 10.37
N GLU A 428 -34.95 -16.17 10.02
CA GLU A 428 -34.23 -16.40 8.76
C GLU A 428 -35.15 -16.33 7.54
N THR A 429 -36.39 -16.72 7.71
CA THR A 429 -37.44 -16.67 6.69
C THR A 429 -38.59 -15.80 7.18
N ALA A 430 -39.09 -14.95 6.34
CA ALA A 430 -40.22 -14.06 6.67
C ALA A 430 -41.45 -14.87 7.14
N PRO A 431 -41.95 -14.67 8.37
CA PRO A 431 -43.17 -15.34 8.82
C PRO A 431 -44.39 -14.77 8.06
N GLU A 432 -45.35 -15.60 7.72
CA GLU A 432 -46.59 -15.11 7.05
C GLU A 432 -47.45 -14.26 7.98
N ARG A 433 -47.47 -14.58 9.27
CA ARG A 433 -48.24 -13.91 10.32
C ARG A 433 -47.51 -13.90 11.65
N CYS A 434 -47.90 -12.98 12.50
CA CYS A 434 -47.38 -12.90 13.87
C CYS A 434 -47.64 -14.20 14.65
N PRO A 435 -46.62 -14.90 15.14
CA PRO A 435 -46.79 -16.13 15.91
C PRO A 435 -47.51 -15.94 17.24
N LYS A 436 -47.57 -14.70 17.75
CA LYS A 436 -48.21 -14.35 19.04
C LYS A 436 -49.69 -14.04 18.92
N CYS A 437 -50.12 -13.27 17.89
CA CYS A 437 -51.50 -12.81 17.75
C CYS A 437 -52.13 -13.10 16.38
N GLY A 438 -51.40 -13.61 15.40
CA GLY A 438 -51.88 -13.84 14.03
C GLY A 438 -51.95 -12.60 13.16
N GLY A 439 -51.55 -11.44 13.70
CA GLY A 439 -51.58 -10.12 13.01
C GLY A 439 -50.66 -10.01 11.82
N LYS A 440 -50.85 -8.93 11.06
CA LYS A 440 -49.98 -8.63 9.90
C LYS A 440 -48.58 -8.20 10.34
N LEU A 441 -47.62 -8.53 9.55
CA LEU A 441 -46.22 -8.24 9.78
C LEU A 441 -45.65 -7.33 8.68
N HIS A 442 -44.79 -6.38 9.06
CA HIS A 442 -43.92 -5.67 8.13
C HIS A 442 -42.48 -5.83 8.53
N GLN A 443 -41.60 -5.98 7.52
CA GLN A 443 -40.17 -6.12 7.74
C GLN A 443 -39.52 -4.77 8.01
N ASP A 444 -38.52 -4.76 8.88
CA ASP A 444 -37.67 -3.58 9.11
C ASP A 444 -37.22 -2.95 7.78
N GLU A 445 -37.27 -1.62 7.69
CA GLU A 445 -36.91 -0.94 6.45
C GLU A 445 -35.42 -0.68 6.30
N ASP A 446 -34.68 -0.75 7.41
CA ASP A 446 -33.25 -0.53 7.44
C ASP A 446 -32.50 -1.71 6.84
N VAL A 447 -31.28 -1.44 6.39
CA VAL A 447 -30.32 -2.44 5.96
C VAL A 447 -29.16 -2.53 6.95
N LEU A 448 -28.41 -3.62 6.90
CA LEU A 448 -27.22 -3.80 7.71
C LEU A 448 -26.03 -2.98 7.16
N ASP A 449 -25.16 -2.58 8.07
CA ASP A 449 -23.85 -2.05 7.76
C ASP A 449 -23.08 -3.00 6.83
N THR A 450 -22.44 -2.49 5.79
CA THR A 450 -21.67 -3.28 4.82
C THR A 450 -20.62 -4.15 5.50
N TRP A 451 -20.02 -3.65 6.59
CA TRP A 451 -19.00 -4.36 7.34
C TRP A 451 -19.52 -5.60 8.09
N PHE A 452 -20.84 -5.71 8.25
CA PHE A 452 -21.46 -6.90 8.84
C PHE A 452 -21.33 -8.11 7.89
N SER A 453 -21.64 -7.94 6.61
CA SER A 453 -21.44 -8.98 5.62
C SER A 453 -19.96 -9.21 5.30
N SER A 454 -19.18 -8.12 5.18
CA SER A 454 -17.75 -8.21 4.88
C SER A 454 -16.94 -8.92 5.97
N GLY A 455 -17.38 -8.85 7.23
CA GLY A 455 -16.77 -9.58 8.34
C GLY A 455 -16.92 -11.11 8.28
N MET A 456 -17.84 -11.62 7.45
CA MET A 456 -18.04 -13.06 7.23
C MET A 456 -17.32 -13.60 6.00
N TRP A 457 -16.63 -12.74 5.27
CA TRP A 457 -16.03 -13.03 3.96
C TRP A 457 -15.16 -14.30 3.94
N PRO A 458 -14.31 -14.61 4.92
CA PRO A 458 -13.47 -15.81 4.88
C PRO A 458 -14.21 -17.13 4.85
N PHE A 459 -15.43 -17.21 5.37
CA PHE A 459 -16.21 -18.45 5.44
C PHE A 459 -17.51 -18.42 4.61
N SER A 460 -18.16 -17.27 4.49
CA SER A 460 -19.36 -17.15 3.65
C SER A 460 -19.08 -17.39 2.18
N THR A 461 -17.90 -16.96 1.70
CA THR A 461 -17.45 -17.18 0.33
C THR A 461 -17.16 -18.65 0.01
N LEU A 462 -16.80 -19.42 1.00
CA LEU A 462 -16.55 -20.86 0.88
C LEU A 462 -17.81 -21.73 1.08
N GLY A 463 -18.98 -21.08 1.24
CA GLY A 463 -20.27 -21.75 1.24
C GLY A 463 -20.97 -21.85 2.57
N TRP A 464 -20.37 -21.40 3.69
CA TRP A 464 -21.10 -21.36 4.97
C TRP A 464 -22.42 -20.56 4.82
N PRO A 465 -23.57 -21.02 5.38
CA PRO A 465 -23.73 -21.99 6.44
C PRO A 465 -23.81 -23.47 5.99
N GLU A 466 -23.70 -23.74 4.72
CA GLU A 466 -23.67 -25.12 4.22
C GLU A 466 -22.31 -25.77 4.52
N LYS A 467 -22.31 -27.09 4.69
CA LYS A 467 -21.06 -27.86 4.83
C LYS A 467 -20.53 -28.21 3.44
N THR A 468 -19.70 -27.37 2.90
CA THR A 468 -19.09 -27.58 1.58
C THR A 468 -17.69 -28.18 1.72
N LYS A 469 -17.21 -28.85 0.68
CA LYS A 469 -15.84 -29.38 0.61
C LYS A 469 -14.81 -28.24 0.63
N GLU A 470 -15.17 -27.14 0.02
CA GLU A 470 -14.36 -25.93 -0.02
C GLU A 470 -14.16 -25.34 1.38
N LEU A 471 -15.24 -25.25 2.18
CA LEU A 471 -15.17 -24.77 3.54
C LEU A 471 -14.31 -25.70 4.41
N ASP A 472 -14.49 -27.00 4.30
CA ASP A 472 -13.73 -27.98 5.08
C ASP A 472 -12.23 -27.98 4.74
N TYR A 473 -11.86 -27.63 3.49
CA TYR A 473 -10.48 -27.70 3.03
C TYR A 473 -9.75 -26.35 3.06
N PHE A 474 -10.40 -25.25 2.62
CA PHE A 474 -9.78 -23.95 2.45
C PHE A 474 -9.96 -22.99 3.64
N TYR A 475 -10.79 -23.33 4.63
CA TYR A 475 -10.94 -22.58 5.87
C TYR A 475 -10.23 -23.30 7.05
N PRO A 476 -9.50 -22.59 7.94
CA PRO A 476 -9.21 -21.15 7.90
C PRO A 476 -8.33 -20.76 6.71
N THR A 477 -8.52 -19.53 6.24
CA THR A 477 -7.68 -19.01 5.16
C THR A 477 -6.23 -18.78 5.65
N SER A 478 -5.26 -18.74 4.75
CA SER A 478 -3.84 -18.73 5.14
C SER A 478 -3.36 -17.34 5.48
N THR A 479 -3.62 -16.40 4.58
CA THR A 479 -3.14 -15.01 4.68
C THR A 479 -4.24 -14.05 4.26
N LEU A 480 -4.43 -13.01 5.06
CA LEU A 480 -5.20 -11.84 4.70
C LEU A 480 -4.23 -10.73 4.31
N VAL A 481 -4.43 -10.10 3.16
CA VAL A 481 -3.64 -8.94 2.72
C VAL A 481 -4.54 -7.73 2.69
N THR A 482 -4.12 -6.60 3.26
CA THR A 482 -4.94 -5.39 3.28
C THR A 482 -4.12 -4.15 3.68
N GLY A 483 -4.64 -2.96 3.41
CA GLY A 483 -4.13 -1.71 3.93
C GLY A 483 -4.36 -1.55 5.44
N TYR A 484 -3.49 -0.79 6.11
CA TYR A 484 -3.62 -0.55 7.55
C TYR A 484 -4.88 0.26 7.93
N ASP A 485 -5.45 0.99 6.99
CA ASP A 485 -6.60 1.87 7.23
C ASP A 485 -7.92 1.13 7.44
N ILE A 486 -8.00 -0.16 7.12
CA ILE A 486 -9.18 -0.98 7.34
C ILE A 486 -9.00 -2.10 8.39
N ILE A 487 -8.00 -1.99 9.25
CA ILE A 487 -7.79 -2.97 10.35
C ILE A 487 -9.04 -3.06 11.24
N PHE A 488 -9.61 -1.91 11.68
CA PHE A 488 -10.79 -1.93 12.55
C PHE A 488 -12.08 -2.22 11.80
N PHE A 489 -12.16 -1.81 10.54
CA PHE A 489 -13.37 -1.99 9.74
C PHE A 489 -13.56 -3.44 9.34
N TRP A 490 -12.47 -4.09 8.90
CA TRP A 490 -12.57 -5.40 8.27
C TRP A 490 -11.83 -6.49 9.03
N VAL A 491 -10.53 -6.33 9.29
CA VAL A 491 -9.72 -7.39 9.95
C VAL A 491 -10.30 -7.77 11.30
N ALA A 492 -10.57 -6.79 12.16
CA ALA A 492 -11.10 -7.03 13.49
C ALA A 492 -12.47 -7.73 13.46
N ARG A 493 -13.35 -7.31 12.53
CA ARG A 493 -14.68 -7.92 12.38
C ARG A 493 -14.63 -9.35 11.85
N MET A 494 -13.72 -9.66 10.92
CA MET A 494 -13.51 -11.04 10.47
C MET A 494 -13.00 -11.93 11.60
N ILE A 495 -12.07 -11.43 12.43
CA ILE A 495 -11.59 -12.20 13.61
C ILE A 495 -12.75 -12.44 14.57
N VAL A 496 -13.56 -11.41 14.87
CA VAL A 496 -14.73 -11.53 15.76
C VAL A 496 -15.71 -12.59 15.25
N PHE A 497 -16.12 -12.50 13.98
CA PHE A 497 -17.07 -13.49 13.44
C PHE A 497 -16.47 -14.88 13.26
N GLY A 498 -15.20 -14.98 12.88
CA GLY A 498 -14.51 -16.26 12.82
C GLY A 498 -14.51 -16.98 14.18
N MET A 499 -14.16 -16.27 15.25
CA MET A 499 -14.15 -16.83 16.60
C MET A 499 -15.55 -17.13 17.13
N GLU A 500 -16.55 -16.29 16.85
CA GLU A 500 -17.91 -16.47 17.37
C GLU A 500 -18.73 -17.48 16.58
N VAL A 501 -18.63 -17.49 15.26
CA VAL A 501 -19.49 -18.29 14.37
C VAL A 501 -18.84 -19.62 14.01
N MET A 502 -17.55 -19.58 13.65
CA MET A 502 -16.80 -20.77 13.24
C MET A 502 -16.05 -21.43 14.39
N HIS A 503 -15.97 -20.79 15.56
CA HIS A 503 -15.15 -21.20 16.70
C HIS A 503 -13.69 -21.49 16.35
N GLN A 504 -13.19 -20.79 15.34
CA GLN A 504 -11.87 -20.97 14.78
C GLN A 504 -11.39 -19.64 14.16
N LYS A 505 -10.06 -19.42 14.19
CA LYS A 505 -9.47 -18.23 13.53
C LYS A 505 -9.84 -18.19 12.05
N PRO A 506 -10.12 -16.98 11.50
CA PRO A 506 -10.47 -16.88 10.08
C PRO A 506 -9.25 -16.95 9.15
N PHE A 507 -8.06 -16.62 9.64
CA PHE A 507 -6.78 -16.66 8.93
C PHE A 507 -5.62 -16.76 9.92
N SER A 508 -4.45 -17.13 9.43
CA SER A 508 -3.24 -17.26 10.26
C SER A 508 -2.34 -16.03 10.26
N THR A 509 -2.28 -15.32 9.14
CA THR A 509 -1.42 -14.14 8.98
C THR A 509 -2.22 -12.98 8.40
N VAL A 510 -1.99 -11.78 8.97
CA VAL A 510 -2.50 -10.52 8.44
C VAL A 510 -1.31 -9.74 7.90
N TYR A 511 -1.14 -9.73 6.57
CA TYR A 511 -0.11 -8.98 5.90
C TYR A 511 -0.62 -7.57 5.57
N ILE A 512 -0.04 -6.59 6.23
CA ILE A 512 -0.44 -5.18 6.10
C ILE A 512 0.49 -4.47 5.13
N HIS A 513 -0.08 -3.83 4.12
CA HIS A 513 0.63 -2.89 3.25
C HIS A 513 0.31 -1.43 3.59
N GLY A 514 1.16 -0.52 3.15
CA GLY A 514 0.95 0.92 3.28
C GLY A 514 0.05 1.48 2.18
N LEU A 515 -0.32 2.75 2.32
CA LEU A 515 -1.12 3.45 1.32
C LEU A 515 -0.26 4.01 0.19
N VAL A 516 -0.84 4.08 -0.99
CA VAL A 516 -0.19 4.75 -2.13
C VAL A 516 -0.53 6.22 -2.11
N ARG A 517 0.50 7.05 -2.16
CA ARG A 517 0.44 8.51 -2.17
C ARG A 517 0.96 9.06 -3.49
N ASP A 518 0.57 10.27 -3.84
CA ASP A 518 1.13 10.96 -5.00
C ASP A 518 2.61 11.37 -4.77
N GLU A 519 3.25 11.94 -5.78
CA GLU A 519 4.67 12.35 -5.68
C GLU A 519 4.92 13.40 -4.58
N GLN A 520 3.89 14.19 -4.22
CA GLN A 520 3.94 15.18 -3.13
C GLN A 520 3.66 14.55 -1.75
N GLY A 521 3.33 13.25 -1.68
CA GLY A 521 3.04 12.55 -0.45
C GLY A 521 1.59 12.67 0.05
N ARG A 522 0.66 13.24 -0.76
CA ARG A 522 -0.76 13.34 -0.42
C ARG A 522 -1.48 12.03 -0.71
N LYS A 523 -2.47 11.67 0.09
CA LYS A 523 -3.34 10.51 -0.17
C LYS A 523 -4.00 10.69 -1.53
N MET A 524 -3.96 9.66 -2.37
CA MET A 524 -4.65 9.66 -3.65
C MET A 524 -6.16 9.56 -3.42
N SER A 525 -6.92 10.49 -4.01
CA SER A 525 -8.37 10.45 -3.97
C SER A 525 -8.97 11.00 -5.26
N LYS A 526 -10.19 10.58 -5.58
CA LYS A 526 -10.93 11.09 -6.74
C LYS A 526 -11.28 12.58 -6.60
N SER A 527 -11.53 13.03 -5.37
CA SER A 527 -11.85 14.43 -5.06
C SER A 527 -10.68 15.38 -5.29
N LEU A 528 -9.44 14.93 -5.06
CA LEU A 528 -8.23 15.71 -5.33
C LEU A 528 -7.76 15.65 -6.79
N GLY A 529 -8.38 14.78 -7.62
CA GLY A 529 -8.00 14.61 -9.02
C GLY A 529 -6.57 14.04 -9.22
N ASN A 530 -5.96 13.49 -8.17
CA ASN A 530 -4.60 12.92 -8.21
C ASN A 530 -4.61 11.39 -8.28
N GLY A 531 -5.77 10.77 -8.44
CA GLY A 531 -5.92 9.32 -8.63
C GLY A 531 -5.41 8.89 -10.00
N VAL A 532 -4.57 7.85 -10.04
CA VAL A 532 -4.02 7.27 -11.26
C VAL A 532 -4.80 5.99 -11.59
N ASP A 533 -5.30 5.90 -12.84
CA ASP A 533 -5.92 4.67 -13.34
C ASP A 533 -4.83 3.66 -13.70
N PRO A 534 -4.81 2.46 -13.09
CA PRO A 534 -3.83 1.43 -13.41
C PRO A 534 -3.90 0.98 -14.89
N LEU A 535 -5.06 1.03 -15.53
CA LEU A 535 -5.20 0.65 -16.95
C LEU A 535 -4.44 1.58 -17.89
N GLU A 536 -4.37 2.88 -17.60
CA GLU A 536 -3.59 3.83 -18.39
C GLU A 536 -2.08 3.51 -18.30
N ILE A 537 -1.63 3.17 -17.09
CA ILE A 537 -0.23 2.78 -16.86
C ILE A 537 0.08 1.45 -17.56
N ILE A 538 -0.79 0.45 -17.43
CA ILE A 538 -0.65 -0.85 -18.11
C ILE A 538 -0.58 -0.67 -19.62
N LYS A 539 -1.46 0.14 -20.19
CA LYS A 539 -1.47 0.42 -21.62
C LYS A 539 -0.14 1.01 -22.10
N GLN A 540 0.48 1.88 -21.33
CA GLN A 540 1.72 2.57 -21.71
C GLN A 540 2.98 1.76 -21.44
N TYR A 541 3.03 1.01 -20.32
CA TYR A 541 4.25 0.39 -19.83
C TYR A 541 4.19 -1.14 -19.67
N GLY A 542 3.00 -1.73 -19.73
CA GLY A 542 2.73 -3.13 -19.46
C GLY A 542 2.39 -3.42 -17.99
N ALA A 543 1.65 -4.51 -17.76
CA ALA A 543 1.22 -4.93 -16.43
C ALA A 543 2.42 -5.32 -15.55
N ASP A 544 3.39 -6.05 -16.08
CA ASP A 544 4.61 -6.46 -15.36
C ASP A 544 5.41 -5.26 -14.85
N SER A 545 5.50 -4.19 -15.65
CA SER A 545 6.21 -2.96 -15.25
C SER A 545 5.52 -2.26 -14.08
N LEU A 546 4.18 -2.19 -14.12
CA LEU A 546 3.40 -1.65 -13.01
C LEU A 546 3.56 -2.50 -11.76
N ARG A 547 3.29 -3.80 -11.84
CA ARG A 547 3.39 -4.75 -10.72
C ARG A 547 4.75 -4.69 -10.03
N PHE A 548 5.82 -4.79 -10.81
CA PHE A 548 7.18 -4.75 -10.28
C PHE A 548 7.52 -3.43 -9.59
N SER A 549 7.09 -2.30 -10.16
CA SER A 549 7.28 -0.98 -9.55
C SER A 549 6.52 -0.81 -8.22
N LEU A 550 5.36 -1.47 -8.07
CA LEU A 550 4.56 -1.45 -6.86
C LEU A 550 5.20 -2.29 -5.75
N VAL A 551 5.69 -3.49 -6.08
CA VAL A 551 6.32 -4.37 -5.09
C VAL A 551 7.65 -3.81 -4.59
N THR A 552 8.52 -3.30 -5.48
CA THR A 552 9.83 -2.74 -5.11
C THR A 552 9.74 -1.36 -4.44
N GLY A 553 8.54 -0.81 -4.31
CA GLY A 553 8.32 0.55 -3.82
C GLY A 553 8.64 0.75 -2.36
N ASN A 554 8.17 -0.16 -1.49
CA ASN A 554 8.29 -0.07 -0.03
C ASN A 554 8.15 -1.44 0.63
N GLY A 555 8.68 -1.53 1.86
CA GLY A 555 8.44 -2.70 2.72
C GLY A 555 7.04 -2.73 3.34
N ALA A 556 6.72 -3.84 3.99
CA ALA A 556 5.44 -4.08 4.64
C ALA A 556 5.01 -2.94 5.57
N GLY A 557 3.77 -2.50 5.46
CA GLY A 557 3.17 -1.43 6.28
C GLY A 557 3.71 -0.02 6.03
N GLY A 558 4.57 0.19 5.04
CA GLY A 558 5.11 1.50 4.68
C GLY A 558 4.33 2.16 3.54
N ASP A 559 4.02 3.45 3.66
CA ASP A 559 3.38 4.22 2.57
C ASP A 559 4.34 4.37 1.38
N MET A 560 3.78 4.29 0.19
CA MET A 560 4.53 4.39 -1.05
C MET A 560 4.17 5.67 -1.82
N ARG A 561 5.19 6.41 -2.28
CA ARG A 561 4.99 7.47 -3.27
C ARG A 561 5.06 6.88 -4.68
N PHE A 562 3.97 7.00 -5.40
CA PHE A 562 3.87 6.55 -6.78
C PHE A 562 4.31 7.64 -7.76
N GLY A 563 5.16 7.24 -8.71
CA GLY A 563 5.61 8.10 -9.81
C GLY A 563 5.98 7.25 -11.03
N THR A 564 5.74 7.79 -12.22
CA THR A 564 5.95 7.09 -13.50
C THR A 564 7.40 6.68 -13.74
N LYS A 565 8.38 7.40 -13.17
CA LYS A 565 9.81 7.06 -13.29
C LYS A 565 10.16 5.66 -12.79
N LYS A 566 9.49 5.19 -11.72
CA LYS A 566 9.68 3.82 -11.21
C LYS A 566 9.13 2.78 -12.20
N VAL A 567 8.00 3.07 -12.82
CA VAL A 567 7.40 2.20 -13.83
C VAL A 567 8.27 2.14 -15.08
N GLU A 568 8.86 3.26 -15.50
CA GLU A 568 9.82 3.32 -16.61
C GLU A 568 11.08 2.50 -16.34
N ALA A 569 11.61 2.55 -15.11
CA ALA A 569 12.74 1.72 -14.70
C ALA A 569 12.40 0.22 -14.78
N ALA A 570 11.20 -0.16 -14.31
CA ALA A 570 10.72 -1.53 -14.41
C ALA A 570 10.54 -2.00 -15.87
N ARG A 571 10.01 -1.13 -16.76
CA ARG A 571 9.94 -1.40 -18.21
C ARG A 571 11.34 -1.61 -18.81
N ASN A 572 12.31 -0.81 -18.42
CA ASN A 572 13.69 -0.96 -18.89
C ASN A 572 14.29 -2.31 -18.42
N PHE A 573 13.91 -2.77 -17.24
CA PHE A 573 14.24 -4.10 -16.76
C PHE A 573 13.61 -5.20 -17.63
N CYS A 574 12.31 -5.10 -17.96
CA CYS A 574 11.66 -6.01 -18.91
C CYS A 574 12.45 -6.09 -20.23
N ASN A 575 12.84 -4.96 -20.79
CA ASN A 575 13.60 -4.92 -22.04
C ASN A 575 14.98 -5.56 -21.90
N LYS A 576 15.68 -5.35 -20.79
CA LYS A 576 16.98 -5.96 -20.54
C LYS A 576 16.88 -7.48 -20.39
N LEU A 577 15.91 -7.96 -19.61
CA LEU A 577 15.63 -9.38 -19.43
C LEU A 577 15.27 -10.04 -20.78
N TYR A 578 14.41 -9.39 -21.59
CA TYR A 578 14.02 -9.88 -22.90
C TYR A 578 15.23 -10.02 -23.85
N ASN A 579 16.09 -9.00 -23.88
CA ASN A 579 17.30 -9.05 -24.70
C ASN A 579 18.31 -10.11 -24.22
N ALA A 580 18.46 -10.31 -22.92
CA ALA A 580 19.28 -11.37 -22.35
C ALA A 580 18.74 -12.76 -22.72
N ALA A 581 17.44 -12.98 -22.56
CA ALA A 581 16.79 -14.24 -22.96
C ALA A 581 16.94 -14.50 -24.46
N ARG A 582 16.74 -13.47 -25.29
CA ARG A 582 16.96 -13.57 -26.74
C ARG A 582 18.39 -13.94 -27.08
N PHE A 583 19.38 -13.36 -26.40
CA PHE A 583 20.79 -13.76 -26.57
C PHE A 583 21.01 -15.23 -26.21
N VAL A 584 20.49 -15.69 -25.08
CA VAL A 584 20.61 -17.09 -24.65
C VAL A 584 19.99 -18.02 -25.69
N LEU A 585 18.74 -17.74 -26.11
CA LEU A 585 18.03 -18.55 -27.10
C LEU A 585 18.71 -18.59 -28.47
N MET A 586 19.28 -17.49 -28.94
CA MET A 586 20.06 -17.44 -30.18
C MET A 586 21.33 -18.30 -30.09
N ASN A 587 21.95 -18.40 -28.92
CA ASN A 587 23.18 -19.22 -28.73
C ASN A 587 22.85 -20.69 -28.47
N ILE A 588 21.69 -21.01 -27.97
CA ILE A 588 21.20 -22.38 -27.89
C ILE A 588 20.81 -22.89 -29.28
N GLY A 589 20.15 -22.07 -30.10
CA GLY A 589 19.70 -22.47 -31.44
C GLY A 589 18.75 -23.69 -31.36
N ASP A 590 18.93 -24.62 -32.28
CA ASP A 590 18.24 -25.92 -32.32
C ASP A 590 19.00 -27.06 -31.62
N ALA A 591 20.07 -26.72 -30.83
CA ALA A 591 20.80 -27.72 -30.07
C ALA A 591 19.99 -28.28 -28.91
N GLU A 592 20.08 -29.57 -28.66
CA GLU A 592 19.58 -30.16 -27.43
C GLU A 592 20.38 -29.63 -26.24
N VAL A 593 19.64 -29.24 -25.18
CA VAL A 593 20.22 -28.77 -23.91
C VAL A 593 20.14 -29.93 -22.92
N GLY A 594 21.30 -30.52 -22.62
CA GLY A 594 21.44 -31.57 -21.61
C GLY A 594 21.63 -31.02 -20.19
N ASP A 595 21.99 -31.92 -19.28
CA ASP A 595 22.36 -31.56 -17.91
C ASP A 595 23.73 -30.86 -17.88
N ILE A 596 23.98 -30.11 -16.82
CA ILE A 596 25.24 -29.42 -16.56
C ILE A 596 26.30 -30.46 -16.18
N ASP A 597 27.40 -30.52 -16.93
CA ASP A 597 28.56 -31.32 -16.60
C ASP A 597 29.43 -30.59 -15.57
N ILE A 598 29.34 -31.05 -14.32
CA ILE A 598 30.07 -30.47 -13.19
C ILE A 598 31.61 -30.58 -13.38
N SER A 599 32.08 -31.59 -14.09
CA SER A 599 33.52 -31.80 -14.32
C SER A 599 34.15 -30.76 -15.25
N ARG A 600 33.34 -30.04 -16.02
CA ARG A 600 33.75 -29.03 -17.00
C ARG A 600 33.47 -27.60 -16.56
N LEU A 601 33.09 -27.40 -15.31
CA LEU A 601 32.83 -26.05 -14.78
C LEU A 601 34.15 -25.30 -14.59
N ASP A 602 34.19 -24.09 -15.13
CA ASP A 602 35.26 -23.16 -14.78
C ASP A 602 34.84 -22.24 -13.61
N ILE A 603 35.72 -21.31 -13.24
CA ILE A 603 35.50 -20.42 -12.10
C ILE A 603 34.27 -19.52 -12.28
N ALA A 604 33.98 -19.04 -13.50
CA ALA A 604 32.82 -18.20 -13.78
C ALA A 604 31.51 -19.00 -13.70
N ASP A 605 31.55 -20.28 -14.12
CA ASP A 605 30.41 -21.19 -14.00
C ASP A 605 30.09 -21.51 -12.55
N LYS A 606 31.11 -21.85 -11.76
CA LYS A 606 30.99 -22.11 -10.34
C LYS A 606 30.47 -20.87 -9.60
N TRP A 607 30.94 -19.68 -9.95
CA TRP A 607 30.47 -18.43 -9.40
C TRP A 607 28.96 -18.23 -9.65
N ILE A 608 28.50 -18.28 -10.89
CA ILE A 608 27.10 -18.01 -11.20
C ILE A 608 26.15 -19.06 -10.61
N LEU A 609 26.55 -20.33 -10.57
CA LEU A 609 25.75 -21.40 -9.95
C LEU A 609 25.67 -21.23 -8.44
N ASN A 610 26.78 -20.86 -7.78
CA ASN A 610 26.78 -20.54 -6.36
C ASN A 610 25.89 -19.29 -6.05
N ARG A 611 25.98 -18.27 -6.89
CA ARG A 611 25.12 -17.07 -6.76
C ARG A 611 23.65 -17.40 -6.95
N LEU A 612 23.31 -18.23 -7.95
CA LEU A 612 21.93 -18.71 -8.16
C LEU A 612 21.42 -19.47 -6.92
N ASN A 613 22.23 -20.38 -6.37
CA ASN A 613 21.89 -21.09 -5.13
C ASN A 613 21.59 -20.16 -3.97
N THR A 614 22.44 -19.15 -3.79
CA THR A 614 22.27 -18.13 -2.76
C THR A 614 20.95 -17.35 -2.98
N MET A 615 20.68 -16.93 -4.22
CA MET A 615 19.45 -16.22 -4.56
C MET A 615 18.20 -17.07 -4.33
N ILE A 616 18.22 -18.35 -4.69
CA ILE A 616 17.11 -19.26 -4.43
C ILE A 616 16.80 -19.31 -2.93
N ARG A 617 17.81 -19.49 -2.07
CA ARG A 617 17.63 -19.55 -0.62
C ARG A 617 17.10 -18.23 -0.05
N GLU A 618 17.71 -17.11 -0.42
CA GLU A 618 17.37 -15.79 0.12
C GLU A 618 15.99 -15.30 -0.35
N ILE A 619 15.67 -15.50 -1.63
CA ILE A 619 14.35 -15.12 -2.16
C ILE A 619 13.26 -15.98 -1.53
N THR A 620 13.48 -17.29 -1.38
CA THR A 620 12.52 -18.19 -0.71
C THR A 620 12.28 -17.74 0.73
N ALA A 621 13.35 -17.45 1.49
CA ALA A 621 13.23 -16.96 2.87
C ALA A 621 12.48 -15.62 2.94
N ASN A 622 12.75 -14.69 2.03
CA ASN A 622 12.03 -13.41 1.97
C ASN A 622 10.55 -13.58 1.60
N MET A 623 10.23 -14.51 0.70
CA MET A 623 8.83 -14.81 0.36
C MET A 623 8.08 -15.42 1.57
N ASP A 624 8.72 -16.32 2.31
CA ASP A 624 8.14 -16.94 3.50
C ASP A 624 8.02 -15.99 4.70
N SER A 625 8.89 -14.97 4.79
CA SER A 625 8.81 -13.90 5.81
C SER A 625 7.94 -12.72 5.41
N PHE A 626 7.36 -12.74 4.21
CA PHE A 626 6.57 -11.64 3.63
C PHE A 626 7.39 -10.37 3.30
N ASP A 627 8.71 -10.49 3.12
CA ASP A 627 9.59 -9.42 2.67
C ASP A 627 9.63 -9.34 1.12
N LEU A 628 8.46 -9.21 0.50
CA LEU A 628 8.27 -9.30 -0.95
C LEU A 628 9.11 -8.28 -1.73
N ASN A 629 9.28 -7.09 -1.19
CA ASN A 629 10.11 -6.05 -1.79
C ASN A 629 11.59 -6.44 -1.82
N LEU A 630 12.10 -7.11 -0.78
CA LEU A 630 13.48 -7.60 -0.74
C LEU A 630 13.65 -8.77 -1.71
N ALA A 631 12.68 -9.67 -1.80
CA ALA A 631 12.69 -10.75 -2.77
C ALA A 631 12.77 -10.20 -4.21
N ALA A 632 11.90 -9.23 -4.55
CA ALA A 632 11.88 -8.60 -5.86
C ALA A 632 13.17 -7.83 -6.17
N GLN A 633 13.75 -7.11 -5.20
CA GLN A 633 15.00 -6.39 -5.39
C GLN A 633 16.17 -7.35 -5.62
N LYS A 634 16.26 -8.43 -4.85
CA LYS A 634 17.34 -9.43 -5.00
C LYS A 634 17.34 -10.11 -6.38
N ILE A 635 16.18 -10.52 -6.87
CA ILE A 635 16.11 -11.13 -8.21
C ILE A 635 16.41 -10.10 -9.30
N TYR A 636 16.02 -8.83 -9.11
CA TYR A 636 16.39 -7.75 -10.02
C TYR A 636 17.92 -7.58 -10.09
N ASP A 637 18.58 -7.47 -8.94
CA ASP A 637 20.03 -7.25 -8.87
C ASP A 637 20.80 -8.43 -9.47
N PHE A 638 20.38 -9.67 -9.17
CA PHE A 638 20.96 -10.87 -9.74
C PHE A 638 20.83 -10.90 -11.27
N VAL A 639 19.63 -10.71 -11.80
CA VAL A 639 19.39 -10.75 -13.24
C VAL A 639 20.09 -9.60 -13.95
N TRP A 640 19.94 -8.36 -13.43
CA TRP A 640 20.51 -7.19 -14.08
C TRP A 640 22.04 -7.19 -14.07
N THR A 641 22.61 -7.35 -12.90
CA THR A 641 24.06 -7.19 -12.69
C THR A 641 24.82 -8.49 -12.91
N GLU A 642 24.45 -9.56 -12.17
CA GLU A 642 25.28 -10.77 -12.15
C GLU A 642 25.09 -11.59 -13.41
N PHE A 643 23.84 -11.82 -13.82
CA PHE A 643 23.58 -12.60 -15.03
C PHE A 643 23.85 -11.81 -16.32
N CYS A 644 23.20 -10.64 -16.49
CA CYS A 644 23.29 -9.90 -17.76
C CYS A 644 24.64 -9.20 -17.96
N ASP A 645 25.11 -8.45 -16.95
CA ASP A 645 26.32 -7.61 -17.11
C ASP A 645 27.61 -8.42 -16.95
N TRP A 646 27.57 -9.54 -16.23
CA TRP A 646 28.76 -10.35 -15.99
C TRP A 646 28.70 -11.71 -16.64
N TYR A 647 27.82 -12.63 -16.22
CA TYR A 647 27.92 -14.01 -16.66
C TYR A 647 27.76 -14.19 -18.18
N ILE A 648 26.82 -13.49 -18.80
CA ILE A 648 26.66 -13.51 -20.25
C ILE A 648 27.96 -13.07 -20.96
N GLU A 649 28.61 -12.03 -20.45
CA GLU A 649 29.89 -11.56 -21.06
C GLU A 649 31.05 -12.52 -20.80
N LEU A 650 31.08 -13.17 -19.64
CA LEU A 650 32.05 -14.20 -19.28
C LEU A 650 31.85 -15.49 -20.11
N ALA A 651 30.65 -15.82 -20.50
CA ALA A 651 30.30 -16.96 -21.33
C ALA A 651 30.73 -16.82 -22.81
N LYS A 652 30.72 -15.57 -23.35
CA LYS A 652 31.00 -15.30 -24.77
C LYS A 652 32.32 -15.87 -25.32
N PRO A 653 33.47 -15.79 -24.64
CA PRO A 653 34.72 -16.38 -25.14
C PRO A 653 34.61 -17.88 -25.41
N ARG A 654 33.96 -18.60 -24.49
CA ARG A 654 33.77 -20.05 -24.58
C ARG A 654 32.73 -20.43 -25.63
N MET A 655 31.65 -19.65 -25.73
CA MET A 655 30.64 -19.83 -26.77
C MET A 655 31.19 -19.64 -28.19
N ASN A 656 32.19 -18.76 -28.35
CA ASN A 656 32.88 -18.50 -29.62
C ASN A 656 34.13 -19.37 -29.85
N GLY A 657 34.47 -20.25 -28.90
CA GLY A 657 35.61 -21.17 -28.97
C GLY A 657 35.41 -22.31 -29.98
N THR A 658 36.28 -23.31 -29.96
CA THR A 658 36.22 -24.48 -30.85
C THR A 658 35.81 -25.75 -30.10
N ASP A 659 35.79 -25.76 -28.77
CA ASP A 659 35.40 -26.92 -27.94
C ASP A 659 33.88 -27.02 -27.88
N GLU A 660 33.30 -27.97 -28.61
CA GLU A 660 31.84 -28.16 -28.68
C GLU A 660 31.23 -28.70 -27.38
N GLU A 661 31.98 -29.49 -26.60
CA GLU A 661 31.50 -30.00 -25.32
C GLU A 661 31.44 -28.86 -24.28
N GLN A 662 32.45 -27.97 -24.30
CA GLN A 662 32.43 -26.76 -23.46
C GLN A 662 31.31 -25.83 -23.86
N LYS A 663 31.03 -25.63 -25.15
CA LYS A 663 29.89 -24.85 -25.62
C LYS A 663 28.58 -25.44 -25.15
N ALA A 664 28.40 -26.76 -25.25
CA ALA A 664 27.20 -27.47 -24.80
C ALA A 664 26.97 -27.23 -23.30
N ASN A 665 28.05 -27.33 -22.49
CA ASN A 665 27.94 -27.09 -21.05
C ASN A 665 27.57 -25.62 -20.71
N VAL A 666 28.18 -24.65 -21.40
CA VAL A 666 27.83 -23.22 -21.22
C VAL A 666 26.38 -22.94 -21.61
N ARG A 667 25.86 -23.58 -22.70
CA ARG A 667 24.44 -23.48 -23.08
C ARG A 667 23.52 -24.03 -21.99
N ALA A 668 23.90 -25.19 -21.39
CA ALA A 668 23.14 -25.79 -20.30
C ALA A 668 23.08 -24.86 -19.08
N ILE A 669 24.21 -24.25 -18.71
CA ILE A 669 24.27 -23.31 -17.59
C ILE A 669 23.44 -22.04 -17.88
N LEU A 670 23.60 -21.43 -19.06
CA LEU A 670 22.84 -20.24 -19.47
C LEU A 670 21.32 -20.51 -19.45
N ASN A 671 20.90 -21.67 -19.99
CA ASN A 671 19.50 -22.09 -19.97
C ASN A 671 18.99 -22.27 -18.53
N ARG A 672 19.74 -22.93 -17.69
CA ARG A 672 19.36 -23.22 -16.31
C ARG A 672 19.26 -21.95 -15.47
N VAL A 673 20.26 -21.08 -15.54
CA VAL A 673 20.27 -19.82 -14.79
C VAL A 673 19.12 -18.92 -15.24
N LEU A 674 18.85 -18.83 -16.54
CA LEU A 674 17.72 -18.07 -17.07
C LEU A 674 16.39 -18.68 -16.62
N MET A 675 16.21 -19.99 -16.75
CA MET A 675 14.97 -20.69 -16.37
C MET A 675 14.65 -20.48 -14.90
N ASP A 676 15.61 -20.69 -14.00
CA ASP A 676 15.39 -20.49 -12.57
C ASP A 676 15.17 -19.02 -12.22
N SER A 677 15.86 -18.10 -12.89
CA SER A 677 15.61 -16.65 -12.73
C SER A 677 14.20 -16.26 -13.14
N LEU A 678 13.69 -16.80 -14.25
CA LEU A 678 12.30 -16.56 -14.68
C LEU A 678 11.30 -17.12 -13.68
N LYS A 679 11.54 -18.29 -13.11
CA LYS A 679 10.70 -18.89 -12.07
C LYS A 679 10.67 -18.04 -10.79
N LEU A 680 11.83 -17.56 -10.32
CA LEU A 680 11.93 -16.69 -9.15
C LEU A 680 11.26 -15.33 -9.38
N LEU A 681 11.27 -14.82 -10.60
CA LEU A 681 10.69 -13.53 -10.98
C LEU A 681 9.18 -13.61 -11.28
N HIS A 682 8.68 -14.81 -11.64
CA HIS A 682 7.30 -15.00 -12.09
C HIS A 682 6.22 -14.46 -11.15
N PRO A 683 6.32 -14.58 -9.82
CA PRO A 683 5.34 -14.00 -8.91
C PRO A 683 5.14 -12.49 -9.09
N PHE A 684 6.16 -11.78 -9.49
CA PHE A 684 6.16 -10.32 -9.64
C PHE A 684 5.86 -9.85 -11.06
N MET A 685 6.36 -10.58 -12.06
CA MET A 685 6.30 -10.22 -13.49
C MET A 685 5.82 -11.43 -14.34
N PRO A 686 4.53 -11.78 -14.19
CA PRO A 686 4.02 -13.05 -14.73
C PRO A 686 4.02 -13.16 -16.25
N PHE A 687 3.79 -12.06 -16.98
CA PHE A 687 3.61 -12.12 -18.44
C PHE A 687 4.94 -12.30 -19.18
N ILE A 688 5.92 -11.46 -18.92
CA ILE A 688 7.23 -11.58 -19.59
C ILE A 688 7.93 -12.88 -19.23
N THR A 689 7.78 -13.32 -17.97
CA THR A 689 8.42 -14.58 -17.53
C THR A 689 7.78 -15.79 -18.18
N GLU A 690 6.47 -15.83 -18.33
CA GLU A 690 5.76 -16.90 -19.07
C GLU A 690 6.17 -16.88 -20.56
N GLU A 691 6.14 -15.70 -21.20
CA GLU A 691 6.52 -15.58 -22.62
C GLU A 691 7.94 -16.09 -22.89
N LEU A 692 8.89 -15.71 -22.04
CA LEU A 692 10.28 -16.15 -22.18
C LEU A 692 10.46 -17.62 -21.84
N TYR A 693 9.81 -18.10 -20.77
CA TYR A 693 9.88 -19.50 -20.33
C TYR A 693 9.40 -20.46 -21.40
N LEU A 694 8.26 -20.18 -22.04
CA LEU A 694 7.69 -21.01 -23.09
C LEU A 694 8.57 -21.13 -24.34
N ASN A 695 9.56 -20.27 -24.49
CA ASN A 695 10.54 -20.35 -25.59
C ASN A 695 11.82 -21.09 -25.20
N LEU A 696 12.01 -21.45 -23.92
CA LEU A 696 13.18 -22.19 -23.46
C LEU A 696 13.08 -23.69 -23.78
N PRO A 697 14.23 -24.36 -24.06
CA PRO A 697 14.27 -25.83 -24.06
C PRO A 697 13.85 -26.41 -22.71
N ASN A 698 13.17 -27.54 -22.74
CA ASN A 698 12.69 -28.24 -21.54
C ASN A 698 11.67 -27.44 -20.68
N ALA A 699 11.00 -26.42 -21.26
CA ALA A 699 9.89 -25.73 -20.61
C ALA A 699 8.67 -26.65 -20.50
N GLU A 700 7.99 -26.56 -19.36
CA GLU A 700 6.69 -27.17 -19.16
C GLU A 700 5.60 -26.37 -19.88
N GLU A 701 4.35 -26.81 -19.83
CA GLU A 701 3.21 -26.15 -20.50
C GLU A 701 2.98 -24.70 -20.04
N THR A 702 3.33 -24.41 -18.78
CA THR A 702 3.28 -23.08 -18.17
C THR A 702 4.28 -22.96 -17.00
N ILE A 703 4.91 -21.82 -16.85
CA ILE A 703 5.77 -21.54 -15.70
C ILE A 703 4.98 -21.56 -14.38
N MET A 704 3.69 -21.21 -14.43
CA MET A 704 2.81 -21.07 -13.26
C MET A 704 2.65 -22.39 -12.47
N ARG A 705 2.70 -23.53 -13.16
CA ARG A 705 2.59 -24.88 -12.56
C ARG A 705 3.94 -25.57 -12.40
N SER A 706 5.01 -24.96 -12.89
CA SER A 706 6.37 -25.50 -12.71
C SER A 706 6.80 -25.38 -11.25
N ALA A 707 7.65 -26.31 -10.81
CA ALA A 707 8.13 -26.30 -9.44
C ALA A 707 9.03 -25.08 -9.15
N TRP A 708 8.83 -24.51 -7.95
CA TRP A 708 9.71 -23.47 -7.41
C TRP A 708 11.16 -23.96 -7.35
N PRO A 709 12.16 -23.15 -7.75
CA PRO A 709 13.54 -23.55 -7.75
C PRO A 709 14.02 -23.97 -6.35
N LYS A 710 14.83 -25.03 -6.30
CA LYS A 710 15.46 -25.50 -5.06
C LYS A 710 16.96 -25.40 -5.19
N ALA A 711 17.61 -24.91 -4.15
CA ALA A 711 19.08 -24.90 -4.09
C ALA A 711 19.63 -26.32 -4.10
N LYS A 712 20.75 -26.50 -4.80
CA LYS A 712 21.45 -27.78 -4.95
C LYS A 712 22.81 -27.72 -4.26
N ALA A 713 23.07 -28.64 -3.33
CA ALA A 713 24.32 -28.65 -2.58
C ALA A 713 25.57 -28.80 -3.50
N GLU A 714 25.42 -29.46 -4.65
CA GLU A 714 26.46 -29.64 -5.66
C GLU A 714 26.86 -28.34 -6.38
N TRP A 715 26.13 -27.24 -6.17
CA TRP A 715 26.43 -25.91 -6.73
C TRP A 715 26.90 -24.89 -5.68
N ASP A 716 27.26 -25.37 -4.49
CA ASP A 716 27.85 -24.55 -3.46
C ASP A 716 29.38 -24.46 -3.65
N TYR A 717 29.87 -23.38 -4.23
CA TYR A 717 31.26 -23.07 -4.52
C TYR A 717 31.71 -21.74 -3.90
N PRO A 718 31.69 -21.61 -2.56
CA PRO A 718 31.93 -20.30 -1.92
C PRO A 718 33.34 -19.75 -2.19
N GLU A 719 34.38 -20.60 -2.21
CA GLU A 719 35.78 -20.18 -2.45
C GLU A 719 35.97 -19.68 -3.87
N GLU A 720 35.45 -20.40 -4.86
CA GLU A 720 35.53 -19.99 -6.27
C GLU A 720 34.69 -18.76 -6.55
N ALA A 721 33.55 -18.60 -5.85
CA ALA A 721 32.71 -17.42 -5.95
C ALA A 721 33.42 -16.17 -5.41
N GLU A 722 34.04 -16.25 -4.24
CA GLU A 722 34.86 -15.16 -3.67
C GLU A 722 36.00 -14.78 -4.61
N THR A 723 36.71 -15.77 -5.12
CA THR A 723 37.79 -15.55 -6.09
C THR A 723 37.31 -14.83 -7.36
N MET A 724 36.17 -15.25 -7.91
CA MET A 724 35.61 -14.59 -9.11
C MET A 724 35.16 -13.15 -8.82
N GLU A 725 34.65 -12.87 -7.65
CA GLU A 725 34.29 -11.51 -7.23
C GLU A 725 35.51 -10.61 -7.11
N GLU A 726 36.62 -11.12 -6.60
CA GLU A 726 37.94 -10.44 -6.60
C GLU A 726 38.42 -10.11 -8.03
N VAL A 727 38.28 -11.06 -8.97
CA VAL A 727 38.59 -10.83 -10.40
C VAL A 727 37.69 -9.75 -11.02
N MET A 728 36.41 -9.80 -10.70
CA MET A 728 35.45 -8.81 -11.18
C MET A 728 35.72 -7.41 -10.61
N ASP A 729 36.19 -7.32 -9.37
CA ASP A 729 36.63 -6.07 -8.75
C ASP A 729 37.84 -5.46 -9.45
N LEU A 730 38.84 -6.28 -9.78
CA LEU A 730 40.01 -5.88 -10.57
C LEU A 730 39.61 -5.35 -11.96
N ILE A 731 38.70 -6.06 -12.63
CA ILE A 731 38.16 -5.62 -13.94
C ILE A 731 37.43 -4.27 -13.80
N ARG A 732 36.63 -4.08 -12.75
CA ARG A 732 35.91 -2.79 -12.48
C ARG A 732 36.92 -1.67 -12.23
N ALA A 733 37.91 -1.89 -11.37
CA ALA A 733 38.95 -0.90 -11.09
C ALA A 733 39.68 -0.47 -12.37
N THR A 734 40.01 -1.42 -13.24
CA THR A 734 40.65 -1.14 -14.55
C THR A 734 39.70 -0.36 -15.48
N ARG A 735 38.44 -0.73 -15.56
CA ARG A 735 37.44 -0.01 -16.36
C ARG A 735 37.21 1.43 -15.87
N ASN A 736 37.27 1.65 -14.56
CA ASN A 736 37.15 3.00 -13.99
C ASN A 736 38.34 3.89 -14.43
N ILE A 737 39.58 3.38 -14.37
CA ILE A 737 40.74 4.10 -14.91
C ILE A 737 40.55 4.43 -16.37
N ARG A 738 40.10 3.47 -17.21
CA ARG A 738 39.82 3.70 -18.63
C ARG A 738 38.77 4.82 -18.83
N ALA A 739 37.71 4.82 -18.03
CA ALA A 739 36.68 5.84 -18.10
C ALA A 739 37.19 7.22 -17.66
N GLU A 740 37.91 7.31 -16.57
CA GLU A 740 38.52 8.56 -16.07
C GLU A 740 39.53 9.15 -17.07
N MET A 741 40.28 8.29 -17.75
CA MET A 741 41.28 8.68 -18.76
C MET A 741 40.67 8.82 -20.17
N ASN A 742 39.35 8.62 -20.33
CA ASN A 742 38.65 8.64 -21.63
C ASN A 742 39.30 7.73 -22.69
N VAL A 743 39.75 6.53 -22.30
CA VAL A 743 40.36 5.56 -23.19
C VAL A 743 39.34 4.92 -24.13
N PRO A 744 39.48 5.01 -25.45
CA PRO A 744 38.55 4.41 -26.38
C PRO A 744 38.43 2.89 -26.18
N PRO A 745 37.24 2.27 -26.32
CA PRO A 745 37.04 0.82 -26.14
C PRO A 745 37.94 -0.05 -27.06
N SER A 746 38.28 0.47 -28.26
CA SER A 746 39.12 -0.21 -29.22
C SER A 746 40.61 -0.29 -28.82
N ARG A 747 41.04 0.60 -27.92
CA ARG A 747 42.45 0.62 -27.47
C ARG A 747 42.68 -0.47 -26.44
N LYS A 748 43.72 -1.31 -26.70
CA LYS A 748 44.11 -2.41 -25.83
C LYS A 748 45.18 -1.96 -24.86
N LEU A 749 45.21 -2.57 -23.68
CA LEU A 749 46.12 -2.27 -22.58
C LEU A 749 47.09 -3.41 -22.37
N LYS A 750 48.28 -3.12 -21.89
CA LYS A 750 49.19 -4.07 -21.24
C LYS A 750 49.07 -3.88 -19.74
N MET A 751 48.94 -4.98 -19.02
CA MET A 751 48.71 -4.92 -17.55
C MET A 751 49.73 -5.82 -16.86
N THR A 752 50.31 -5.29 -15.77
CA THR A 752 51.09 -6.12 -14.83
C THR A 752 50.30 -6.16 -13.51
N LEU A 753 49.99 -7.38 -13.08
CA LEU A 753 49.29 -7.64 -11.83
C LEU A 753 50.27 -8.03 -10.76
N VAL A 754 50.35 -7.30 -9.67
CA VAL A 754 51.17 -7.66 -8.50
C VAL A 754 50.26 -8.31 -7.47
N THR A 755 50.52 -9.56 -7.15
CA THR A 755 49.76 -10.35 -6.20
C THR A 755 50.62 -11.49 -5.62
N HIS A 756 50.15 -12.13 -4.53
CA HIS A 756 50.89 -13.16 -3.81
C HIS A 756 50.09 -14.44 -3.57
N GLY A 757 50.79 -15.57 -3.42
CA GLY A 757 50.22 -16.83 -2.92
C GLY A 757 49.15 -17.46 -3.81
N ALA A 758 48.08 -17.95 -3.21
CA ALA A 758 47.00 -18.67 -3.90
C ALA A 758 46.25 -17.79 -4.92
N ARG A 759 46.17 -16.47 -4.68
CA ARG A 759 45.54 -15.51 -5.59
C ARG A 759 46.21 -15.43 -6.96
N ALA A 760 47.55 -15.60 -7.02
CA ALA A 760 48.26 -15.59 -8.29
C ALA A 760 47.74 -16.69 -9.25
N LYS A 761 47.55 -17.91 -8.74
CA LYS A 761 47.04 -19.06 -9.54
C LYS A 761 45.58 -18.81 -10.00
N ALA A 762 44.76 -18.22 -9.13
CA ALA A 762 43.36 -17.90 -9.44
C ALA A 762 43.27 -16.83 -10.53
N LEU A 763 44.13 -15.80 -10.46
CA LEU A 763 44.23 -14.77 -11.49
C LEU A 763 44.79 -15.31 -12.81
N GLU A 764 45.78 -16.24 -12.77
CA GLU A 764 46.30 -16.92 -13.98
C GLU A 764 45.19 -17.66 -14.74
N ALA A 765 44.33 -18.40 -14.02
CA ALA A 765 43.16 -19.06 -14.61
C ALA A 765 42.09 -18.07 -15.15
N SER A 766 42.10 -16.85 -14.66
CA SER A 766 41.13 -15.80 -15.02
C SER A 766 41.65 -14.81 -16.07
N ILE A 767 42.92 -14.97 -16.55
CA ILE A 767 43.51 -14.08 -17.56
C ILE A 767 42.60 -13.87 -18.79
N PRO A 768 41.98 -14.91 -19.39
CA PRO A 768 41.09 -14.71 -20.54
C PRO A 768 39.94 -13.74 -20.27
N TYR A 769 39.38 -13.77 -19.06
CA TYR A 769 38.30 -12.87 -18.64
C TYR A 769 38.79 -11.44 -18.42
N ILE A 770 39.95 -11.29 -17.74
CA ILE A 770 40.59 -9.99 -17.52
C ILE A 770 40.92 -9.35 -18.87
N MET A 771 41.58 -10.09 -19.78
CA MET A 771 41.89 -9.59 -21.12
C MET A 771 40.66 -9.10 -21.88
N LYS A 772 39.59 -9.91 -21.89
CA LYS A 772 38.35 -9.58 -22.61
C LYS A 772 37.63 -8.39 -22.00
N LEU A 773 37.45 -8.41 -20.69
CA LEU A 773 36.53 -7.48 -20.01
C LEU A 773 37.22 -6.19 -19.54
N ALA A 774 38.52 -6.20 -19.24
CA ALA A 774 39.28 -4.99 -18.98
C ALA A 774 39.86 -4.37 -20.27
N GLY A 775 39.79 -5.09 -21.40
CA GLY A 775 40.30 -4.63 -22.67
C GLY A 775 41.83 -4.67 -22.76
N ALA A 776 42.44 -5.69 -22.12
CA ALA A 776 43.89 -5.92 -22.19
C ALA A 776 44.24 -6.83 -23.36
N GLU A 777 45.43 -6.60 -23.97
CA GLU A 777 46.01 -7.48 -24.96
C GLU A 777 47.04 -8.44 -24.35
N HIS A 778 47.62 -8.02 -23.21
CA HIS A 778 48.59 -8.80 -22.45
C HIS A 778 48.38 -8.56 -20.94
N VAL A 779 48.46 -9.63 -20.17
CA VAL A 779 48.41 -9.60 -18.70
C VAL A 779 49.56 -10.41 -18.16
N ALA A 780 50.47 -9.79 -17.41
CA ALA A 780 51.55 -10.44 -16.70
C ALA A 780 51.22 -10.48 -15.18
N ILE A 781 51.59 -11.55 -14.50
CA ILE A 781 51.43 -11.70 -13.07
C ILE A 781 52.79 -11.84 -12.42
N GLN A 782 53.07 -11.04 -11.39
CA GLN A 782 54.32 -11.09 -10.63
C GLN A 782 54.06 -10.85 -9.14
N GLN A 783 55.10 -11.19 -8.32
CA GLN A 783 54.94 -11.13 -6.86
C GLN A 783 55.35 -9.79 -6.22
N ASP A 784 56.10 -8.98 -6.94
CA ASP A 784 56.59 -7.69 -6.43
C ASP A 784 56.50 -6.61 -7.54
N LYS A 785 56.90 -5.38 -7.18
CA LYS A 785 56.86 -4.25 -8.14
C LYS A 785 58.17 -4.09 -8.93
N HIS A 786 59.06 -5.06 -8.88
CA HIS A 786 60.34 -4.99 -9.62
C HIS A 786 60.11 -4.98 -11.11
N GLY A 787 60.76 -4.06 -11.83
CA GLY A 787 60.67 -3.95 -13.29
C GLY A 787 59.42 -3.25 -13.80
N ILE A 788 58.53 -2.74 -12.93
CA ILE A 788 57.35 -1.92 -13.34
C ILE A 788 57.86 -0.50 -13.65
N PRO A 789 57.61 0.03 -14.85
CA PRO A 789 58.02 1.38 -15.21
C PRO A 789 57.39 2.44 -14.30
N GLU A 790 58.12 3.54 -13.98
CA GLU A 790 57.62 4.64 -13.18
C GLU A 790 56.39 5.32 -13.82
N ASN A 791 56.26 5.32 -15.12
CA ASN A 791 55.19 5.89 -15.90
C ASN A 791 54.01 4.93 -16.04
N THR A 792 53.53 4.40 -14.94
CA THR A 792 52.31 3.53 -14.88
C THR A 792 51.26 4.15 -14.01
N VAL A 793 49.99 3.86 -14.33
CA VAL A 793 48.82 4.15 -13.48
C VAL A 793 48.45 2.86 -12.77
N SER A 794 48.24 2.90 -11.46
CA SER A 794 47.84 1.72 -10.71
C SER A 794 46.33 1.69 -10.42
N ALA A 795 45.73 0.51 -10.57
CA ALA A 795 44.41 0.17 -10.09
C ALA A 795 44.56 -0.78 -8.90
N VAL A 796 44.12 -0.34 -7.72
CA VAL A 796 44.15 -1.16 -6.52
C VAL A 796 42.85 -1.91 -6.40
N ALA A 797 42.90 -3.23 -6.38
CA ALA A 797 41.77 -4.12 -6.13
C ALA A 797 42.13 -5.14 -5.04
N GLN A 798 41.14 -5.85 -4.52
CA GLN A 798 41.36 -6.80 -3.42
C GLN A 798 42.30 -7.98 -3.84
N ALA A 799 42.19 -8.44 -5.08
CA ALA A 799 42.98 -9.55 -5.58
C ALA A 799 44.41 -9.18 -5.94
N ALA A 800 44.63 -7.99 -6.48
CA ALA A 800 45.91 -7.52 -6.99
C ALA A 800 45.96 -6.01 -7.16
N GLU A 801 47.19 -5.47 -7.23
CA GLU A 801 47.39 -4.11 -7.74
C GLU A 801 47.80 -4.24 -9.23
N ALA A 802 46.95 -3.66 -10.10
CA ALA A 802 47.19 -3.65 -11.54
C ALA A 802 47.96 -2.38 -11.94
N PHE A 803 49.04 -2.55 -12.67
CA PHE A 803 49.89 -1.49 -13.24
C PHE A 803 49.68 -1.43 -14.74
N ILE A 804 49.33 -0.29 -15.27
CA ILE A 804 49.03 -0.04 -16.68
C ILE A 804 49.95 1.09 -17.19
N PRO A 805 50.73 0.87 -18.23
CA PRO A 805 51.55 1.94 -18.81
C PRO A 805 50.72 3.13 -19.21
N LEU A 806 51.13 4.31 -18.86
CA LEU A 806 50.39 5.55 -19.16
C LEU A 806 50.29 5.74 -20.69
N SER A 807 51.28 5.30 -21.46
CA SER A 807 51.24 5.30 -22.92
C SER A 807 50.09 4.51 -23.53
N ASP A 808 49.59 3.48 -22.83
CA ASP A 808 48.43 2.71 -23.29
C ASP A 808 47.09 3.39 -22.94
N LEU A 809 47.07 4.26 -21.95
CA LEU A 809 45.89 4.97 -21.49
C LEU A 809 45.63 6.28 -22.23
N ILE A 810 46.69 6.99 -22.64
CA ILE A 810 46.57 8.26 -23.34
C ILE A 810 47.24 8.22 -24.72
N ASP A 811 46.66 8.95 -25.68
CA ASP A 811 47.32 9.26 -26.93
C ASP A 811 48.21 10.45 -26.68
N VAL A 812 49.47 10.18 -26.40
CA VAL A 812 50.46 11.18 -25.98
C VAL A 812 50.51 12.35 -26.94
N ASP A 813 50.44 12.11 -28.26
CA ASP A 813 50.50 13.16 -29.23
C ASP A 813 49.25 14.01 -29.30
N LYS A 814 48.06 13.38 -29.22
CA LYS A 814 46.78 14.08 -29.14
C LYS A 814 46.62 14.83 -27.84
N GLU A 815 47.03 14.22 -26.72
CA GLU A 815 46.94 14.89 -25.42
C GLU A 815 47.91 16.04 -25.33
N ARG A 816 49.11 15.90 -25.90
CA ARG A 816 50.04 17.01 -26.03
C ARG A 816 49.46 18.16 -26.86
N GLU A 817 48.86 17.85 -28.01
CA GLU A 817 48.20 18.83 -28.84
C GLU A 817 47.06 19.54 -28.12
N ARG A 818 46.23 18.79 -27.41
CA ARG A 818 45.12 19.32 -26.56
C ARG A 818 45.65 20.27 -25.50
N LEU A 819 46.63 19.79 -24.71
CA LEU A 819 47.20 20.61 -23.63
C LEU A 819 47.94 21.84 -24.15
N ASN A 820 48.62 21.77 -25.30
CA ASN A 820 49.20 22.94 -25.95
C ASN A 820 48.14 23.93 -26.37
N LYS A 821 47.01 23.48 -26.98
CA LYS A 821 45.89 24.36 -27.31
C LYS A 821 45.25 25.03 -26.09
N GLU A 822 45.12 24.27 -25.01
CA GLU A 822 44.60 24.77 -23.73
C GLU A 822 45.55 25.74 -23.07
N ALA A 823 46.85 25.45 -23.06
CA ALA A 823 47.88 26.36 -22.55
C ALA A 823 47.93 27.69 -23.35
N GLU A 824 47.81 27.64 -24.67
CA GLU A 824 47.74 28.84 -25.52
C GLU A 824 46.49 29.66 -25.24
N LYS A 825 45.35 29.03 -25.01
CA LYS A 825 44.12 29.72 -24.59
C LYS A 825 44.30 30.39 -23.23
N VAL A 826 44.87 29.67 -22.24
CA VAL A 826 45.12 30.22 -20.90
C VAL A 826 46.14 31.38 -20.97
N LYS A 827 47.19 31.27 -21.77
CA LYS A 827 48.15 32.38 -22.03
C LYS A 827 47.45 33.60 -22.60
N SER A 828 46.52 33.42 -23.53
CA SER A 828 45.70 34.51 -24.10
C SER A 828 44.82 35.17 -23.00
N ASP A 829 44.23 34.36 -22.10
CA ASP A 829 43.44 34.89 -20.99
C ASP A 829 44.30 35.66 -19.97
N ILE A 830 45.52 35.18 -19.68
CA ILE A 830 46.52 35.88 -18.85
C ILE A 830 46.88 37.21 -19.50
N ALA A 831 47.22 37.21 -20.80
CA ALA A 831 47.57 38.40 -21.52
C ALA A 831 46.42 39.46 -21.51
N ARG A 832 45.19 39.01 -21.65
CA ARG A 832 44.01 39.87 -21.62
C ARG A 832 43.77 40.49 -20.23
N SER A 833 43.81 39.66 -19.18
CA SER A 833 43.59 40.12 -17.81
C SER A 833 44.77 40.99 -17.31
N SER A 834 45.99 40.62 -17.61
CA SER A 834 47.19 41.41 -17.32
C SER A 834 47.18 42.76 -18.11
N GLY A 835 46.80 42.75 -19.39
CA GLY A 835 46.62 43.93 -20.19
C GLY A 835 45.62 44.93 -19.60
N LYS A 836 44.50 44.44 -19.08
CA LYS A 836 43.52 45.29 -18.38
C LYS A 836 44.09 45.88 -17.09
N LEU A 837 44.77 45.07 -16.31
CA LEU A 837 45.33 45.48 -15.01
C LEU A 837 46.52 46.41 -15.15
N ASN A 838 47.29 46.38 -16.27
CA ASN A 838 48.36 47.28 -16.62
C ASN A 838 47.89 48.57 -17.27
N ASN A 839 46.63 48.63 -17.71
CA ASN A 839 46.08 49.87 -18.28
C ASN A 839 45.69 50.83 -17.17
N GLN A 840 46.52 51.90 -16.97
CA GLN A 840 46.31 52.94 -15.94
C GLN A 840 44.93 53.60 -16.03
N GLY A 841 44.36 53.74 -17.28
CA GLY A 841 43.03 54.32 -17.48
C GLY A 841 41.90 53.39 -17.00
N PHE A 842 42.09 52.10 -17.07
CA PHE A 842 41.15 51.10 -16.55
C PHE A 842 41.19 51.03 -15.04
N VAL A 843 42.41 50.97 -14.47
CA VAL A 843 42.61 50.84 -13.00
C VAL A 843 42.12 52.07 -12.27
N ALA A 844 42.23 53.22 -12.89
CA ALA A 844 41.79 54.50 -12.28
C ALA A 844 40.27 54.72 -12.33
N LYS A 845 39.54 54.03 -13.22
CA LYS A 845 38.10 54.26 -13.46
C LYS A 845 37.22 53.09 -13.08
N ALA A 846 37.77 51.90 -12.94
CA ALA A 846 36.98 50.68 -12.61
C ALA A 846 36.73 50.60 -11.10
N PRO A 847 35.55 50.10 -10.68
CA PRO A 847 35.27 49.81 -9.25
C PRO A 847 36.27 48.82 -8.69
N GLU A 848 36.66 49.00 -7.42
CA GLU A 848 37.65 48.18 -6.70
C GLU A 848 37.30 46.67 -6.72
N LYS A 849 36.02 46.34 -6.66
CA LYS A 849 35.49 44.99 -6.81
C LYS A 849 35.82 44.35 -8.17
N VAL A 850 35.75 45.11 -9.27
CA VAL A 850 36.06 44.63 -10.61
C VAL A 850 37.59 44.42 -10.76
N ILE A 851 38.39 45.28 -10.19
CA ILE A 851 39.85 45.10 -10.19
C ILE A 851 40.25 43.87 -9.38
N ALA A 852 39.59 43.64 -8.24
CA ALA A 852 39.85 42.45 -7.40
C ALA A 852 39.42 41.16 -8.16
N GLU A 853 38.30 41.16 -8.86
CA GLU A 853 37.86 40.03 -9.69
C GLU A 853 38.81 39.72 -10.84
N GLU A 854 39.32 40.73 -11.55
CA GLU A 854 40.30 40.56 -12.64
C GLU A 854 41.66 40.06 -12.09
N ARG A 855 42.10 40.50 -10.91
CA ARG A 855 43.28 39.93 -10.23
C ARG A 855 43.11 38.49 -9.86
N LYS A 856 41.93 38.12 -9.35
CA LYS A 856 41.59 36.74 -8.98
C LYS A 856 41.57 35.84 -10.25
N LYS A 857 41.02 36.32 -11.38
CA LYS A 857 41.07 35.65 -12.67
C LYS A 857 42.47 35.43 -13.18
N LEU A 858 43.31 36.45 -13.07
CA LEU A 858 44.69 36.37 -13.50
C LEU A 858 45.47 35.32 -12.67
N ALA A 859 45.36 35.35 -11.35
CA ALA A 859 46.03 34.40 -10.49
C ALA A 859 45.55 32.94 -10.73
N ALA A 860 44.25 32.74 -10.95
CA ALA A 860 43.71 31.45 -11.30
C ALA A 860 44.19 30.92 -12.67
N ALA A 861 44.33 31.83 -13.64
CA ALA A 861 44.86 31.47 -14.98
C ALA A 861 46.37 31.15 -14.93
N GLU A 862 47.16 31.90 -14.12
CA GLU A 862 48.59 31.61 -13.93
C GLU A 862 48.81 30.27 -13.22
N ASP A 863 48.01 29.95 -12.19
CA ASP A 863 48.07 28.62 -11.50
C ASP A 863 47.68 27.49 -12.49
N MET A 864 46.66 27.73 -13.32
CA MET A 864 46.24 26.77 -14.34
C MET A 864 47.32 26.53 -15.38
N LEU A 865 47.99 27.61 -15.88
CA LEU A 865 49.10 27.52 -16.84
C LEU A 865 50.26 26.70 -16.27
N LYS A 866 50.60 26.96 -15.03
CA LYS A 866 51.67 26.22 -14.35
C LYS A 866 51.38 24.72 -14.24
N LYS A 867 50.11 24.36 -13.97
CA LYS A 867 49.65 22.95 -13.95
C LYS A 867 49.72 22.32 -15.35
N LEU A 868 49.30 23.05 -16.37
CA LEU A 868 49.34 22.59 -17.77
C LEU A 868 50.77 22.40 -18.26
N GLU A 869 51.66 23.30 -17.94
CA GLU A 869 53.11 23.21 -18.31
C GLU A 869 53.81 22.04 -17.60
N ALA A 870 53.53 21.85 -16.31
CA ALA A 870 54.04 20.69 -15.56
C ALA A 870 53.52 19.37 -16.18
N ARG A 871 52.25 19.33 -16.62
CA ARG A 871 51.69 18.17 -17.30
C ARG A 871 52.26 17.92 -18.66
N LEU A 872 52.56 18.98 -19.46
CA LEU A 872 53.22 18.90 -20.74
C LEU A 872 54.65 18.40 -20.57
N GLU A 873 55.37 18.84 -19.55
CA GLU A 873 56.74 18.37 -19.25
C GLU A 873 56.74 16.89 -18.90
N GLN A 874 55.79 16.42 -18.11
CA GLN A 874 55.59 14.98 -17.85
C GLN A 874 55.35 14.17 -19.13
N LEU A 875 54.49 14.71 -20.05
CA LEU A 875 54.22 14.05 -21.35
C LEU A 875 55.42 14.07 -22.30
N ASN A 876 56.34 15.03 -22.20
CA ASN A 876 57.57 15.13 -23.02
C ASN A 876 58.67 14.19 -22.54
N ASN A 877 58.60 13.82 -21.25
CA ASN A 877 59.52 12.85 -20.64
C ASN A 877 59.05 11.39 -20.75
N MET A 878 57.91 11.15 -21.39
CA MET A 878 57.33 9.84 -21.72
C MET A 878 57.68 9.45 -23.16
#